data_6fdf01f601bd72919f4d090fb813da89
#
_entry.id   6fdf01f601bd72919f4d090fb813da89
#
_cell.length_a   1.000
_cell.length_b   1.000
_cell.length_c   1.000
_cell.angle_alpha   90.00
_cell.angle_beta   90.00
_cell.angle_gamma   90.00
#
_symmetry.space_group_name_H-M   'P 1'
#
loop_
_entity.id
_entity.type
_entity.pdbx_description
1 polymer ?
#
loop_
_entity_poly.entity_id
_entity_poly.type
_entity_poly.pdbx_seq_one_letter_code
_entity_poly.pdbx_strand_id
1 'polypeptide(L)'
;MSGKQDVPTEVQQAKPLVPQWTLEDFMSEKPYAYLYAYKDKKFLLQQMLNRAQAQAKALKFSGFMRMWNSYVEANSPKQTILGDYQTMFPEQPLQLRSGHYNCDEFGVSYTGRMGESVTVCSHPIMPVMRVVNLDSKEEKMQIAFRRGSKQKEWSTPIISKDVLASSQKIISLARQGVAVNSENAKDLVSYLTDMESMNYDEIPTQNSTGHLGWLPDGQFSPYCEGVVYDGDNPEFKRIFDGFRETGSESVWMGIAKATRSGKSVPARLALAASFAAPLVSILNALPFFVHIWGTQGCGKTVGLMLAASVWGNPEVGKYIKTFGGTKVSQELYASFCGNVPIILDELQIMADRKSFDDIIYMLCEGVSKGRGAKDGGLQLQRHWSSTIITSAEMPIVQSNSGGGAAVRTIEVNYGGEPLFEDSRTVAETLKQNYGFAGRKFIESLKDPETLQALRDIQKRYYSQLSGEIQDKQVLAASILLAADKLADAALFHDGKALTVEEIKPYLITRDQADVNVRAYNWLCGYIAGNPRRFDANEENPGEVWGVIESGICYFNRTFFDRVMHAEAFSPSSFLTWADRNGKIIREYYGKNSGNNRMTVRKKVGGAKVACVALLLPTDDDKAPVPVMMTPVQDDDMPF
;
A
#
# COMPACT_ATOMS: atom_id res chain seq x y z
N MET A 1 -75.88 -47.40 28.57
CA MET A 1 -75.03 -48.58 28.92
C MET A 1 -73.58 -48.22 28.63
N SER A 2 -72.89 -48.06 29.70
CA SER A 2 -71.50 -47.62 29.74
C SER A 2 -70.52 -48.79 29.54
N GLY A 3 -69.66 -48.71 28.56
CA GLY A 3 -68.51 -49.60 28.41
C GLY A 3 -67.27 -48.86 28.80
N LYS A 4 -66.73 -49.10 29.97
CA LYS A 4 -65.40 -48.72 30.38
C LYS A 4 -64.39 -49.62 29.65
N GLN A 5 -63.53 -49.02 28.86
CA GLN A 5 -62.31 -49.68 28.37
C GLN A 5 -61.27 -49.55 29.46
N ASP A 6 -60.75 -50.68 29.92
CA ASP A 6 -59.62 -50.81 30.82
C ASP A 6 -58.33 -50.41 30.07
N VAL A 7 -57.62 -49.46 30.61
CA VAL A 7 -56.26 -49.08 30.20
C VAL A 7 -55.29 -50.13 30.77
N PRO A 8 -54.36 -50.69 29.98
CA PRO A 8 -53.43 -51.65 30.51
C PRO A 8 -52.42 -50.95 31.46
N THR A 9 -52.29 -51.57 32.61
CA THR A 9 -51.36 -51.19 33.66
C THR A 9 -49.89 -51.13 33.14
N GLU A 10 -49.27 -49.96 33.16
CA GLU A 10 -47.88 -49.80 32.89
C GLU A 10 -47.03 -50.77 33.72
N VAL A 11 -46.25 -51.59 33.03
CA VAL A 11 -45.19 -52.38 33.63
C VAL A 11 -44.13 -51.38 34.14
N GLN A 12 -44.07 -51.17 35.43
CA GLN A 12 -42.98 -50.45 36.07
C GLN A 12 -41.66 -51.21 35.81
N GLN A 13 -40.92 -50.77 34.81
CA GLN A 13 -39.55 -51.20 34.63
C GLN A 13 -38.74 -50.78 35.86
N ALA A 14 -38.28 -51.77 36.62
CA ALA A 14 -37.42 -51.56 37.77
C ALA A 14 -36.25 -50.63 37.39
N LYS A 15 -36.19 -49.46 38.03
CA LYS A 15 -35.08 -48.49 37.80
C LYS A 15 -33.75 -49.19 38.06
N PRO A 16 -32.82 -49.21 37.10
CA PRO A 16 -31.54 -49.89 37.31
C PRO A 16 -30.84 -49.35 38.54
N LEU A 17 -30.56 -50.23 39.52
CA LEU A 17 -29.85 -49.90 40.75
C LEU A 17 -28.37 -49.74 40.38
N VAL A 18 -27.85 -48.53 40.54
CA VAL A 18 -26.39 -48.33 40.61
C VAL A 18 -25.91 -48.92 41.92
N PRO A 19 -24.91 -49.80 41.93
CA PRO A 19 -24.37 -50.33 43.17
C PRO A 19 -23.90 -49.22 44.13
N GLN A 20 -23.94 -49.52 45.43
CA GLN A 20 -23.35 -48.63 46.43
C GLN A 20 -21.84 -48.84 46.41
N TRP A 21 -21.08 -47.80 46.06
CA TRP A 21 -19.62 -47.84 46.01
C TRP A 21 -19.01 -47.09 47.19
N THR A 22 -17.87 -47.58 47.66
CA THR A 22 -17.06 -46.91 48.66
C THR A 22 -16.11 -45.91 48.02
N LEU A 23 -15.41 -45.12 48.85
CA LEU A 23 -14.39 -44.19 48.36
C LEU A 23 -13.23 -44.94 47.64
N GLU A 24 -12.87 -46.11 48.17
CA GLU A 24 -11.85 -46.99 47.57
C GLU A 24 -12.29 -47.54 46.20
N ASP A 25 -13.58 -47.89 46.10
CA ASP A 25 -14.13 -48.31 44.79
C ASP A 25 -14.00 -47.20 43.75
N PHE A 26 -14.28 -45.91 44.08
CA PHE A 26 -14.13 -44.80 43.14
C PHE A 26 -12.68 -44.48 42.76
N MET A 27 -11.70 -44.97 43.54
CA MET A 27 -10.28 -44.91 43.19
C MET A 27 -9.80 -46.13 42.36
N SER A 28 -10.65 -47.12 42.14
CA SER A 28 -10.43 -48.30 41.32
C SER A 28 -11.15 -48.22 39.99
N GLU A 29 -10.90 -49.15 39.07
CA GLU A 29 -11.61 -49.26 37.80
C GLU A 29 -13.04 -49.80 37.91
N LYS A 30 -13.40 -50.39 38.99
CA LYS A 30 -14.66 -51.16 39.19
C LYS A 30 -15.94 -50.35 38.88
N PRO A 31 -16.19 -49.14 39.39
CA PRO A 31 -17.36 -48.36 39.05
C PRO A 31 -17.41 -47.97 37.57
N TYR A 32 -16.26 -47.65 37.00
CA TYR A 32 -16.13 -47.16 35.64
C TYR A 32 -16.35 -48.31 34.63
N ALA A 33 -15.80 -49.50 34.91
CA ALA A 33 -16.07 -50.71 34.10
C ALA A 33 -17.54 -51.08 34.13
N TYR A 34 -18.20 -51.00 35.30
CA TYR A 34 -19.64 -51.27 35.42
C TYR A 34 -20.47 -50.30 34.58
N LEU A 35 -20.17 -49.02 34.66
CA LEU A 35 -20.89 -47.99 33.87
C LEU A 35 -20.59 -48.12 32.38
N TYR A 36 -19.36 -48.45 32.01
CA TYR A 36 -18.95 -48.60 30.60
C TYR A 36 -19.62 -49.78 29.91
N ALA A 37 -20.02 -50.81 30.64
CA ALA A 37 -20.84 -51.93 30.11
C ALA A 37 -22.21 -51.49 29.52
N TYR A 38 -22.67 -50.29 29.91
CA TYR A 38 -23.92 -49.71 29.39
C TYR A 38 -23.71 -48.64 28.32
N LYS A 39 -22.55 -48.54 27.72
CA LYS A 39 -22.17 -47.52 26.75
C LYS A 39 -23.14 -47.36 25.57
N ASP A 40 -23.74 -48.48 25.11
CA ASP A 40 -24.66 -48.52 23.99
C ASP A 40 -26.08 -48.04 24.35
N LYS A 41 -26.42 -47.88 25.64
CA LYS A 41 -27.71 -47.43 26.18
C LYS A 41 -27.61 -45.99 26.69
N LYS A 42 -27.44 -45.03 25.81
CA LYS A 42 -27.07 -43.62 26.13
C LYS A 42 -27.92 -43.00 27.25
N PHE A 43 -29.24 -43.12 27.18
CA PHE A 43 -30.15 -42.54 28.19
C PHE A 43 -29.97 -43.20 29.56
N LEU A 44 -29.88 -44.53 29.57
CA LEU A 44 -29.71 -45.31 30.81
C LEU A 44 -28.34 -45.03 31.45
N LEU A 45 -27.28 -44.98 30.62
CA LEU A 45 -25.94 -44.62 31.05
C LEU A 45 -25.91 -43.22 31.67
N GLN A 46 -26.56 -42.22 31.07
CA GLN A 46 -26.59 -40.85 31.63
C GLN A 46 -27.26 -40.83 33.02
N GLN A 47 -28.36 -41.58 33.21
CA GLN A 47 -29.02 -41.70 34.52
C GLN A 47 -28.10 -42.38 35.56
N MET A 48 -27.37 -43.41 35.15
CA MET A 48 -26.40 -44.12 36.00
C MET A 48 -25.21 -43.23 36.37
N LEU A 49 -24.65 -42.47 35.41
CA LEU A 49 -23.59 -41.50 35.64
C LEU A 49 -24.02 -40.42 36.65
N ASN A 50 -25.21 -39.86 36.52
CA ASN A 50 -25.72 -38.86 37.46
C ASN A 50 -25.85 -39.42 38.88
N ARG A 51 -26.28 -40.68 39.03
CA ARG A 51 -26.38 -41.35 40.34
C ARG A 51 -24.98 -41.66 40.93
N ALA A 52 -24.07 -42.17 40.10
CA ALA A 52 -22.69 -42.45 40.50
C ALA A 52 -21.98 -41.17 40.94
N GLN A 53 -22.18 -40.09 40.21
CA GLN A 53 -21.60 -38.77 40.56
C GLN A 53 -22.19 -38.23 41.86
N ALA A 54 -23.50 -38.44 42.13
CA ALA A 54 -24.12 -38.06 43.42
C ALA A 54 -23.55 -38.86 44.57
N GLN A 55 -23.29 -40.20 44.44
CA GLN A 55 -22.61 -41.00 45.43
C GLN A 55 -21.16 -40.54 45.67
N ALA A 56 -20.41 -40.31 44.60
CA ALA A 56 -19.04 -39.80 44.71
C ALA A 56 -18.97 -38.45 45.44
N LYS A 57 -19.92 -37.53 45.16
CA LYS A 57 -20.04 -36.24 45.84
C LYS A 57 -20.39 -36.41 47.33
N ALA A 58 -21.25 -37.34 47.71
CA ALA A 58 -21.58 -37.66 49.11
C ALA A 58 -20.35 -38.18 49.88
N LEU A 59 -19.48 -38.90 49.19
CA LEU A 59 -18.19 -39.39 49.73
C LEU A 59 -17.05 -38.37 49.61
N LYS A 60 -17.34 -37.11 49.23
CA LYS A 60 -16.38 -36.02 49.02
C LYS A 60 -15.32 -36.33 47.94
N PHE A 61 -15.61 -37.19 46.98
CA PHE A 61 -14.75 -37.51 45.85
C PHE A 61 -15.10 -36.62 44.63
N SER A 62 -14.25 -35.68 44.33
CA SER A 62 -14.46 -34.70 43.23
C SER A 62 -13.92 -35.16 41.88
N GLY A 63 -13.20 -36.28 41.82
CA GLY A 63 -12.49 -36.78 40.62
C GLY A 63 -13.32 -37.68 39.72
N PHE A 64 -14.57 -37.98 40.01
CA PHE A 64 -15.37 -39.00 39.34
C PHE A 64 -15.45 -38.81 37.80
N MET A 65 -15.82 -37.65 37.30
CA MET A 65 -15.93 -37.42 35.86
C MET A 65 -14.58 -37.45 35.13
N ARG A 66 -13.53 -37.01 35.80
CA ARG A 66 -12.16 -37.11 35.26
C ARG A 66 -11.74 -38.58 35.10
N MET A 67 -11.96 -39.40 36.12
CA MET A 67 -11.64 -40.83 36.11
C MET A 67 -12.53 -41.58 35.10
N TRP A 68 -13.81 -41.22 35.00
CA TRP A 68 -14.72 -41.75 33.96
C TRP A 68 -14.18 -41.47 32.56
N ASN A 69 -13.83 -40.23 32.27
CA ASN A 69 -13.31 -39.84 30.95
C ASN A 69 -12.01 -40.58 30.66
N SER A 70 -11.09 -40.69 31.60
CA SER A 70 -9.84 -41.45 31.46
C SER A 70 -10.10 -42.95 31.23
N TYR A 71 -11.08 -43.53 31.92
CA TYR A 71 -11.47 -44.92 31.72
C TYR A 71 -12.07 -45.16 30.32
N VAL A 72 -12.97 -44.27 29.88
CA VAL A 72 -13.55 -44.31 28.54
C VAL A 72 -12.43 -44.17 27.48
N GLU A 73 -11.48 -43.30 27.71
CA GLU A 73 -10.35 -43.10 26.78
C GLU A 73 -9.44 -44.34 26.71
N ALA A 74 -9.16 -44.99 27.82
CA ALA A 74 -8.34 -46.19 27.87
C ALA A 74 -9.02 -47.44 27.27
N ASN A 75 -10.36 -47.53 27.41
CA ASN A 75 -11.13 -48.71 27.01
C ASN A 75 -11.95 -48.49 25.71
N SER A 76 -11.99 -47.29 25.18
CA SER A 76 -12.50 -47.09 23.82
C SER A 76 -11.54 -47.79 22.86
N PRO A 77 -12.05 -48.55 21.89
CA PRO A 77 -11.18 -49.11 20.89
C PRO A 77 -10.39 -47.94 20.28
N LYS A 78 -9.05 -48.04 20.43
CA LYS A 78 -8.18 -47.16 19.61
C LYS A 78 -8.62 -47.47 18.20
N GLN A 79 -9.20 -46.49 17.51
CA GLN A 79 -9.50 -46.64 16.11
C GLN A 79 -8.17 -46.93 15.44
N THR A 80 -7.90 -48.21 15.25
CA THR A 80 -6.93 -48.65 14.27
C THR A 80 -7.48 -48.09 12.98
N ILE A 81 -6.76 -47.17 12.36
CA ILE A 81 -7.08 -46.62 11.03
C ILE A 81 -7.10 -47.81 10.10
N LEU A 82 -8.22 -48.49 10.04
CA LEU A 82 -8.51 -49.57 9.12
C LEU A 82 -9.13 -48.91 7.87
N GLY A 83 -8.26 -48.54 6.98
CA GLY A 83 -8.59 -48.03 5.67
C GLY A 83 -8.03 -46.62 5.44
N ASP A 84 -7.27 -46.46 4.36
CA ASP A 84 -6.97 -45.16 3.74
C ASP A 84 -8.29 -44.61 3.15
N TYR A 85 -9.16 -44.09 4.01
CA TYR A 85 -10.31 -43.37 3.50
C TYR A 85 -9.83 -42.18 2.70
N GLN A 86 -10.48 -41.95 1.56
CA GLN A 86 -10.21 -40.85 0.67
C GLN A 86 -11.43 -39.94 0.62
N THR A 87 -11.22 -38.67 0.28
CA THR A 87 -12.31 -37.74 0.01
C THR A 87 -13.11 -38.20 -1.20
N MET A 88 -14.44 -38.16 -1.10
CA MET A 88 -15.40 -38.57 -2.13
C MET A 88 -16.41 -37.45 -2.46
N PHE A 89 -15.93 -36.21 -2.43
CA PHE A 89 -16.77 -35.08 -2.80
C PHE A 89 -17.00 -35.09 -4.33
N PRO A 90 -18.22 -34.84 -4.80
CA PRO A 90 -18.49 -34.74 -6.23
C PRO A 90 -17.66 -33.63 -6.89
N GLU A 91 -17.00 -33.93 -8.01
CA GLU A 91 -16.18 -32.99 -8.77
C GLU A 91 -15.11 -32.26 -7.92
N GLN A 92 -14.49 -32.98 -6.98
CA GLN A 92 -13.48 -32.43 -6.07
C GLN A 92 -12.22 -31.98 -6.80
N PRO A 93 -11.58 -30.87 -6.36
CA PRO A 93 -10.35 -30.38 -6.98
C PRO A 93 -9.14 -31.32 -6.80
N LEU A 94 -9.06 -32.00 -5.66
CA LEU A 94 -8.03 -32.97 -5.31
C LEU A 94 -8.66 -34.21 -4.68
N GLN A 95 -7.98 -35.34 -4.79
CA GLN A 95 -8.31 -36.54 -4.04
C GLN A 95 -7.30 -36.70 -2.90
N LEU A 96 -7.76 -36.62 -1.66
CA LEU A 96 -6.92 -36.60 -0.47
C LEU A 96 -7.27 -37.76 0.47
N ARG A 97 -6.28 -38.23 1.22
CA ARG A 97 -6.51 -39.15 2.34
C ARG A 97 -7.29 -38.44 3.43
N SER A 98 -8.39 -39.02 3.88
CA SER A 98 -9.28 -38.40 4.89
C SER A 98 -9.19 -39.04 6.29
N GLY A 99 -8.33 -40.07 6.46
CA GLY A 99 -8.14 -40.72 7.75
C GLY A 99 -9.43 -41.30 8.32
N HIS A 100 -9.91 -40.77 9.42
CA HIS A 100 -11.16 -41.21 10.07
C HIS A 100 -12.37 -40.36 9.69
N TYR A 101 -12.20 -39.35 8.83
CA TYR A 101 -13.30 -38.50 8.40
C TYR A 101 -14.04 -39.11 7.21
N ASN A 102 -15.37 -39.12 7.29
CA ASN A 102 -16.24 -39.40 6.16
C ASN A 102 -16.46 -38.10 5.39
N CYS A 103 -16.03 -38.06 4.14
CA CYS A 103 -16.05 -36.88 3.27
C CYS A 103 -16.86 -37.23 2.03
N ASP A 104 -18.13 -36.81 1.97
CA ASP A 104 -19.08 -37.13 0.90
C ASP A 104 -19.86 -35.89 0.43
N GLU A 105 -20.87 -36.10 -0.41
CA GLU A 105 -21.68 -35.02 -0.97
C GLU A 105 -22.45 -34.18 0.09
N PHE A 106 -22.65 -34.75 1.29
CA PHE A 106 -23.34 -34.08 2.40
C PHE A 106 -22.40 -33.25 3.27
N GLY A 107 -21.09 -33.47 3.14
CA GLY A 107 -20.08 -32.71 3.87
C GLY A 107 -19.04 -33.58 4.56
N VAL A 108 -18.64 -33.17 5.75
CA VAL A 108 -17.60 -33.84 6.55
C VAL A 108 -18.16 -34.23 7.90
N SER A 109 -17.97 -35.51 8.25
CA SER A 109 -18.36 -36.07 9.55
C SER A 109 -17.35 -37.10 10.03
N TYR A 110 -17.41 -37.47 11.30
CA TYR A 110 -16.67 -38.61 11.84
C TYR A 110 -17.51 -39.34 12.88
N THR A 111 -17.11 -40.59 13.18
CA THR A 111 -17.74 -41.38 14.21
C THR A 111 -17.11 -41.06 15.57
N GLY A 112 -17.88 -40.50 16.48
CA GLY A 112 -17.45 -40.20 17.84
C GLY A 112 -17.20 -41.47 18.69
N ARG A 113 -16.61 -41.28 19.86
CA ARG A 113 -16.18 -42.39 20.75
C ARG A 113 -17.31 -43.34 21.20
N MET A 114 -18.54 -42.86 21.16
CA MET A 114 -19.71 -43.65 21.52
C MET A 114 -20.54 -44.11 20.30
N GLY A 115 -19.90 -44.08 19.09
CA GLY A 115 -20.55 -44.49 17.85
C GLY A 115 -21.51 -43.46 17.25
N GLU A 116 -21.61 -42.25 17.83
CA GLU A 116 -22.40 -41.17 17.27
C GLU A 116 -21.72 -40.55 16.04
N SER A 117 -22.54 -40.12 15.09
CA SER A 117 -22.02 -39.31 13.98
C SER A 117 -21.91 -37.85 14.40
N VAL A 118 -20.72 -37.30 14.33
CA VAL A 118 -20.40 -35.89 14.60
C VAL A 118 -20.18 -35.16 13.28
N THR A 119 -21.01 -34.14 13.03
CA THR A 119 -20.88 -33.32 11.82
C THR A 119 -19.81 -32.24 12.02
N VAL A 120 -18.74 -32.29 11.24
CA VAL A 120 -17.67 -31.30 11.21
C VAL A 120 -18.08 -30.09 10.38
N CYS A 121 -18.59 -30.35 9.17
CA CYS A 121 -19.11 -29.33 8.27
C CYS A 121 -20.27 -29.90 7.43
N SER A 122 -21.38 -29.17 7.35
CA SER A 122 -22.60 -29.60 6.66
C SER A 122 -22.53 -29.41 5.13
N HIS A 123 -21.39 -29.26 4.57
CA HIS A 123 -21.13 -29.21 3.13
C HIS A 123 -19.67 -29.63 2.84
N PRO A 124 -19.35 -30.03 1.60
CA PRO A 124 -17.99 -30.32 1.17
C PRO A 124 -17.03 -29.16 1.43
N ILE A 125 -15.90 -29.45 2.06
CA ILE A 125 -14.79 -28.53 2.32
C ILE A 125 -13.47 -29.30 2.42
N MET A 126 -12.38 -28.78 1.82
CA MET A 126 -11.07 -29.40 1.84
C MET A 126 -9.93 -28.40 1.59
N PRO A 127 -8.71 -28.63 2.09
CA PRO A 127 -7.53 -27.89 1.67
C PRO A 127 -7.15 -28.31 0.23
N VAL A 128 -6.74 -27.37 -0.61
CA VAL A 128 -6.43 -27.65 -2.02
C VAL A 128 -5.09 -27.11 -2.48
N MET A 129 -4.49 -26.14 -1.78
CA MET A 129 -3.23 -25.54 -2.17
C MET A 129 -2.57 -24.84 -0.99
N ARG A 130 -1.28 -25.03 -0.80
CA ARG A 130 -0.45 -24.23 0.09
C ARG A 130 0.05 -23.01 -0.68
N VAL A 131 -0.13 -21.84 -0.14
CA VAL A 131 0.22 -20.57 -0.77
C VAL A 131 1.32 -19.90 0.04
N VAL A 132 2.50 -19.73 -0.57
CA VAL A 132 3.69 -19.18 0.10
C VAL A 132 4.01 -17.81 -0.45
N ASN A 133 3.95 -16.80 0.39
CA ASN A 133 4.26 -15.43 0.01
C ASN A 133 5.77 -15.27 -0.24
N LEU A 134 6.13 -14.74 -1.41
CA LEU A 134 7.53 -14.60 -1.82
C LEU A 134 8.32 -13.58 -0.99
N ASP A 135 7.63 -12.58 -0.44
CA ASP A 135 8.25 -11.49 0.33
C ASP A 135 8.37 -11.84 1.81
N SER A 136 7.24 -12.15 2.46
CA SER A 136 7.18 -12.42 3.90
C SER A 136 7.54 -13.85 4.28
N LYS A 137 7.54 -14.79 3.31
CA LYS A 137 7.65 -16.24 3.51
C LYS A 137 6.51 -16.81 4.37
N GLU A 138 5.47 -16.04 4.62
CA GLU A 138 4.27 -16.54 5.29
C GLU A 138 3.54 -17.55 4.42
N GLU A 139 3.02 -18.59 5.06
CA GLU A 139 2.23 -19.61 4.40
C GLU A 139 0.74 -19.40 4.71
N LYS A 140 -0.08 -19.42 3.66
CA LYS A 140 -1.55 -19.45 3.70
C LYS A 140 -2.04 -20.76 3.07
N MET A 141 -3.29 -21.10 3.33
CA MET A 141 -3.96 -22.26 2.73
C MET A 141 -5.14 -21.81 1.88
N GLN A 142 -5.17 -22.27 0.65
CA GLN A 142 -6.39 -22.19 -0.14
C GLN A 142 -7.27 -23.39 0.20
N ILE A 143 -8.48 -23.09 0.69
CA ILE A 143 -9.50 -24.10 0.96
C ILE A 143 -10.53 -24.09 -0.17
N ALA A 144 -11.04 -25.24 -0.56
CA ALA A 144 -12.17 -25.34 -1.48
C ALA A 144 -13.41 -25.78 -0.73
N PHE A 145 -14.55 -25.14 -0.96
CA PHE A 145 -15.84 -25.54 -0.39
C PHE A 145 -16.97 -25.29 -1.39
N ARG A 146 -18.07 -26.05 -1.22
CA ARG A 146 -19.23 -25.93 -2.09
C ARG A 146 -20.52 -26.06 -1.28
N ARG A 147 -21.44 -25.07 -1.37
CA ARG A 147 -22.73 -25.08 -0.69
C ARG A 147 -23.88 -25.45 -1.63
N GLY A 148 -24.59 -26.50 -1.24
CA GLY A 148 -25.80 -26.93 -1.92
C GLY A 148 -25.57 -27.63 -3.27
N SER A 149 -26.51 -28.45 -3.68
CA SER A 149 -26.45 -29.28 -4.89
C SER A 149 -26.53 -28.49 -6.21
N LYS A 150 -26.97 -27.23 -6.17
CA LYS A 150 -27.10 -26.37 -7.37
C LYS A 150 -25.82 -25.60 -7.72
N GLN A 151 -24.91 -25.44 -6.79
CA GLN A 151 -23.65 -24.74 -7.03
C GLN A 151 -22.68 -25.74 -7.67
N LYS A 152 -22.36 -25.56 -8.95
CA LYS A 152 -21.42 -26.42 -9.68
C LYS A 152 -19.96 -26.09 -9.38
N GLU A 153 -19.65 -24.81 -9.11
CA GLU A 153 -18.28 -24.36 -8.91
C GLU A 153 -17.88 -24.38 -7.43
N TRP A 154 -16.64 -24.74 -7.17
CA TRP A 154 -16.02 -24.65 -5.86
C TRP A 154 -15.58 -23.24 -5.56
N SER A 155 -15.91 -22.72 -4.40
CA SER A 155 -15.34 -21.48 -3.87
C SER A 155 -13.97 -21.77 -3.28
N THR A 156 -12.93 -21.01 -3.68
CA THR A 156 -11.53 -21.32 -3.33
C THR A 156 -10.80 -20.13 -2.68
N PRO A 157 -11.23 -19.64 -1.50
CA PRO A 157 -10.54 -18.55 -0.82
C PRO A 157 -9.18 -18.98 -0.27
N ILE A 158 -8.23 -18.02 -0.23
CA ILE A 158 -6.93 -18.16 0.44
C ILE A 158 -7.09 -17.64 1.87
N ILE A 159 -6.74 -18.46 2.86
CA ILE A 159 -6.95 -18.19 4.29
C ILE A 159 -5.62 -18.27 5.03
N SER A 160 -5.38 -17.32 5.92
CA SER A 160 -4.19 -17.32 6.78
C SER A 160 -4.19 -18.52 7.73
N LYS A 161 -3.02 -19.11 7.97
CA LYS A 161 -2.85 -20.27 8.87
C LYS A 161 -3.31 -19.98 10.30
N ASP A 162 -3.13 -18.78 10.80
CA ASP A 162 -3.59 -18.36 12.13
C ASP A 162 -5.12 -18.39 12.30
N VAL A 163 -5.87 -18.21 11.19
CA VAL A 163 -7.33 -18.37 11.16
C VAL A 163 -7.70 -19.84 11.20
N LEU A 164 -7.04 -20.66 10.39
CA LEU A 164 -7.32 -22.10 10.30
C LEU A 164 -6.90 -22.88 11.55
N ALA A 165 -5.89 -22.40 12.29
CA ALA A 165 -5.39 -23.01 13.52
C ALA A 165 -6.15 -22.59 14.79
N SER A 166 -7.11 -21.67 14.71
CA SER A 166 -7.81 -21.11 15.88
C SER A 166 -9.31 -21.32 15.80
N SER A 167 -9.89 -22.05 16.75
CA SER A 167 -11.34 -22.25 16.84
C SER A 167 -12.13 -20.95 17.06
N GLN A 168 -11.52 -19.91 17.57
CA GLN A 168 -12.15 -18.59 17.69
C GLN A 168 -12.13 -17.81 16.36
N LYS A 169 -10.99 -17.86 15.64
CA LYS A 169 -10.82 -17.10 14.39
C LYS A 169 -11.52 -17.77 13.21
N ILE A 170 -11.55 -19.10 13.15
CA ILE A 170 -12.15 -19.86 12.03
C ILE A 170 -13.63 -19.56 11.81
N ILE A 171 -14.34 -19.11 12.84
CA ILE A 171 -15.75 -18.68 12.77
C ILE A 171 -15.92 -17.53 11.77
N SER A 172 -14.88 -16.72 11.53
CA SER A 172 -14.92 -15.64 10.54
C SER A 172 -15.19 -16.13 9.11
N LEU A 173 -14.89 -17.40 8.80
CA LEU A 173 -15.15 -18.03 7.51
C LEU A 173 -16.66 -18.14 7.20
N ALA A 174 -17.53 -18.03 8.22
CA ALA A 174 -18.98 -17.95 8.03
C ALA A 174 -19.37 -16.77 7.12
N ARG A 175 -18.63 -15.66 7.15
CA ARG A 175 -18.82 -14.50 6.25
C ARG A 175 -18.56 -14.83 4.78
N GLN A 176 -17.74 -15.83 4.51
CA GLN A 176 -17.42 -16.30 3.17
C GLN A 176 -18.33 -17.45 2.71
N GLY A 177 -19.22 -17.92 3.59
CA GLY A 177 -20.18 -18.96 3.27
C GLY A 177 -19.85 -20.35 3.83
N VAL A 178 -18.77 -20.52 4.59
CA VAL A 178 -18.47 -21.81 5.26
C VAL A 178 -19.45 -22.04 6.41
N ALA A 179 -19.98 -23.26 6.54
CA ALA A 179 -20.89 -23.62 7.64
C ALA A 179 -20.09 -23.90 8.93
N VAL A 180 -19.69 -22.82 9.59
CA VAL A 180 -18.95 -22.86 10.85
C VAL A 180 -19.60 -21.93 11.88
N ASN A 181 -19.65 -22.40 13.13
CA ASN A 181 -20.13 -21.65 14.30
C ASN A 181 -19.33 -22.08 15.55
N SER A 182 -19.71 -21.61 16.74
CA SER A 182 -19.01 -21.94 17.99
C SER A 182 -19.07 -23.43 18.39
N GLU A 183 -20.03 -24.20 17.86
CA GLU A 183 -20.21 -25.61 18.20
C GLU A 183 -19.28 -26.52 17.41
N ASN A 184 -19.12 -26.27 16.09
CA ASN A 184 -18.32 -27.12 15.20
C ASN A 184 -16.93 -26.54 14.89
N ALA A 185 -16.60 -25.33 15.35
CA ALA A 185 -15.34 -24.66 15.02
C ALA A 185 -14.09 -25.47 15.41
N LYS A 186 -14.12 -26.16 16.56
CA LYS A 186 -13.01 -27.00 17.03
C LYS A 186 -12.80 -28.21 16.13
N ASP A 187 -13.88 -28.86 15.73
CA ASP A 187 -13.82 -30.04 14.89
C ASP A 187 -13.37 -29.67 13.47
N LEU A 188 -13.80 -28.51 12.95
CA LEU A 188 -13.37 -28.01 11.65
C LEU A 188 -11.85 -27.66 11.65
N VAL A 189 -11.32 -27.06 12.72
CA VAL A 189 -9.88 -26.81 12.88
C VAL A 189 -9.12 -28.14 12.88
N SER A 190 -9.57 -29.13 13.68
CA SER A 190 -8.92 -30.45 13.74
C SER A 190 -8.93 -31.11 12.37
N TYR A 191 -10.07 -31.14 11.69
CA TYR A 191 -10.20 -31.71 10.36
C TYR A 191 -9.25 -31.09 9.35
N LEU A 192 -9.23 -29.76 9.22
CA LEU A 192 -8.36 -29.10 8.24
C LEU A 192 -6.88 -29.28 8.55
N THR A 193 -6.50 -29.32 9.81
CA THR A 193 -5.13 -29.59 10.27
C THR A 193 -4.71 -31.02 9.97
N ASP A 194 -5.57 -32.00 10.25
CA ASP A 194 -5.32 -33.41 9.97
C ASP A 194 -5.21 -33.66 8.45
N MET A 195 -6.13 -33.08 7.67
CA MET A 195 -6.13 -33.18 6.21
C MET A 195 -4.84 -32.64 5.61
N GLU A 196 -4.35 -31.49 6.07
CA GLU A 196 -3.09 -30.92 5.63
C GLU A 196 -1.92 -31.84 6.02
N SER A 197 -1.87 -32.28 7.27
CA SER A 197 -0.77 -33.09 7.79
C SER A 197 -0.65 -34.44 7.09
N MET A 198 -1.78 -35.10 6.81
CA MET A 198 -1.81 -36.40 6.12
C MET A 198 -1.46 -36.30 4.64
N ASN A 199 -1.68 -35.13 4.02
CA ASN A 199 -1.55 -34.92 2.57
C ASN A 199 -0.56 -33.82 2.24
N TYR A 200 0.45 -33.60 3.08
CA TYR A 200 1.38 -32.47 2.92
C TYR A 200 2.11 -32.47 1.57
N ASP A 201 2.46 -33.65 1.07
CA ASP A 201 3.17 -33.82 -0.20
C ASP A 201 2.21 -33.83 -1.41
N GLU A 202 0.95 -34.19 -1.20
CA GLU A 202 -0.08 -34.24 -2.24
C GLU A 202 -0.72 -32.88 -2.51
N ILE A 203 -0.78 -32.01 -1.48
CA ILE A 203 -1.29 -30.66 -1.63
C ILE A 203 -0.25 -29.79 -2.34
N PRO A 204 -0.56 -29.28 -3.55
CA PRO A 204 0.39 -28.47 -4.31
C PRO A 204 0.75 -27.18 -3.59
N THR A 205 1.96 -26.68 -3.85
CA THR A 205 2.43 -25.39 -3.34
C THR A 205 2.47 -24.38 -4.47
N GLN A 206 1.98 -23.17 -4.23
CA GLN A 206 2.00 -22.05 -5.16
C GLN A 206 2.59 -20.81 -4.52
N ASN A 207 3.41 -20.09 -5.27
CA ASN A 207 3.93 -18.80 -4.84
C ASN A 207 2.86 -17.72 -4.87
N SER A 208 2.97 -16.74 -3.99
CA SER A 208 2.05 -15.61 -3.91
C SER A 208 2.77 -14.30 -3.60
N THR A 209 2.05 -13.21 -3.81
CA THR A 209 2.47 -11.86 -3.42
C THR A 209 1.28 -11.02 -3.01
N GLY A 210 1.52 -10.03 -2.15
CA GLY A 210 0.52 -9.02 -1.74
C GLY A 210 0.62 -7.69 -2.50
N HIS A 211 1.49 -7.58 -3.52
CA HIS A 211 1.77 -6.34 -4.22
C HIS A 211 2.03 -6.52 -5.73
N LEU A 212 2.09 -5.42 -6.45
CA LEU A 212 2.49 -5.32 -7.84
C LEU A 212 3.99 -4.97 -7.94
N GLY A 213 4.62 -5.30 -9.05
CA GLY A 213 6.01 -4.93 -9.32
C GLY A 213 7.02 -6.08 -9.16
N TRP A 214 8.28 -5.75 -8.96
CA TRP A 214 9.38 -6.71 -8.87
C TRP A 214 9.27 -7.61 -7.65
N LEU A 215 9.44 -8.90 -7.87
CA LEU A 215 9.48 -9.93 -6.83
C LEU A 215 10.94 -10.28 -6.49
N PRO A 216 11.20 -10.89 -5.31
CA PRO A 216 12.56 -11.24 -4.88
C PRO A 216 13.33 -12.16 -5.84
N ASP A 217 12.63 -12.93 -6.65
CA ASP A 217 13.20 -13.84 -7.66
C ASP A 217 13.45 -13.16 -9.02
N GLY A 218 13.23 -11.86 -9.14
CA GLY A 218 13.40 -11.07 -10.35
C GLY A 218 12.24 -11.13 -11.33
N GLN A 219 11.15 -11.82 -11.01
CA GLN A 219 9.91 -11.77 -11.77
C GLN A 219 9.14 -10.48 -11.48
N PHE A 220 8.15 -10.17 -12.32
CA PHE A 220 7.33 -8.97 -12.17
C PHE A 220 5.85 -9.32 -12.05
N SER A 221 5.25 -9.01 -10.88
CA SER A 221 3.83 -9.21 -10.61
C SER A 221 2.97 -8.11 -11.26
N PRO A 222 1.87 -8.45 -11.96
CA PRO A 222 1.22 -9.76 -12.07
C PRO A 222 1.59 -10.53 -13.35
N TYR A 223 2.65 -10.16 -14.07
CA TYR A 223 3.02 -10.72 -15.39
C TYR A 223 3.85 -12.01 -15.29
N CYS A 224 4.01 -12.55 -14.09
CA CYS A 224 4.69 -13.83 -13.83
C CYS A 224 3.71 -15.00 -13.80
N GLU A 225 4.16 -16.17 -14.25
CA GLU A 225 3.40 -17.42 -14.14
C GLU A 225 3.55 -18.04 -12.74
N GLY A 226 2.51 -18.71 -12.27
CA GLY A 226 2.56 -19.47 -11.02
C GLY A 226 2.60 -18.61 -9.75
N VAL A 227 2.31 -17.31 -9.80
CA VAL A 227 2.20 -16.43 -8.64
C VAL A 227 0.78 -15.89 -8.54
N VAL A 228 0.14 -16.07 -7.38
CA VAL A 228 -1.21 -15.58 -7.12
C VAL A 228 -1.21 -14.41 -6.14
N TYR A 229 -2.25 -13.60 -6.19
CA TYR A 229 -2.45 -12.54 -5.19
C TYR A 229 -3.03 -13.11 -3.90
N ASP A 230 -2.37 -12.89 -2.78
CA ASP A 230 -2.79 -13.38 -1.45
C ASP A 230 -3.14 -12.27 -0.45
N GLY A 231 -3.19 -11.01 -0.89
CA GLY A 231 -3.57 -9.90 -0.01
C GLY A 231 -5.03 -9.98 0.45
N ASP A 232 -5.28 -9.57 1.70
CA ASP A 232 -6.61 -9.66 2.33
C ASP A 232 -7.56 -8.51 1.91
N ASN A 233 -7.06 -7.48 1.20
CA ASN A 233 -7.86 -6.33 0.79
C ASN A 233 -8.59 -6.60 -0.54
N PRO A 234 -9.95 -6.68 -0.53
CA PRO A 234 -10.73 -6.96 -1.74
C PRO A 234 -10.60 -5.88 -2.83
N GLU A 235 -10.32 -4.63 -2.42
CA GLU A 235 -10.12 -3.52 -3.36
C GLU A 235 -8.81 -3.69 -4.11
N PHE A 236 -7.72 -4.02 -3.42
CA PHE A 236 -6.43 -4.31 -4.05
C PHE A 236 -6.49 -5.55 -4.94
N LYS A 237 -7.26 -6.58 -4.53
CA LYS A 237 -7.52 -7.74 -5.38
C LYS A 237 -8.16 -7.34 -6.72
N ARG A 238 -9.17 -6.45 -6.69
CA ARG A 238 -9.81 -5.96 -7.92
C ARG A 238 -8.86 -5.18 -8.81
N ILE A 239 -7.96 -4.37 -8.21
CA ILE A 239 -6.93 -3.65 -8.97
C ILE A 239 -5.95 -4.64 -9.58
N PHE A 240 -5.46 -5.61 -8.81
CA PHE A 240 -4.57 -6.66 -9.28
C PHE A 240 -5.17 -7.43 -10.47
N ASP A 241 -6.41 -7.88 -10.34
CA ASP A 241 -7.13 -8.57 -11.42
C ASP A 241 -7.40 -7.68 -12.63
N GLY A 242 -7.37 -6.36 -12.46
CA GLY A 242 -7.51 -5.35 -13.50
C GLY A 242 -6.23 -5.09 -14.31
N PHE A 243 -5.07 -5.63 -13.89
CA PHE A 243 -3.81 -5.57 -14.63
C PHE A 243 -3.77 -6.64 -15.71
N ARG A 244 -4.62 -6.50 -16.68
CA ARG A 244 -4.79 -7.41 -17.81
C ARG A 244 -5.05 -6.64 -19.10
N GLU A 245 -4.73 -7.25 -20.20
CA GLU A 245 -5.06 -6.73 -21.51
C GLU A 245 -6.58 -6.70 -21.74
N THR A 246 -7.10 -5.56 -22.15
CA THR A 246 -8.54 -5.37 -22.40
C THR A 246 -8.72 -4.53 -23.66
N GLY A 247 -9.63 -4.93 -24.54
CA GLY A 247 -9.94 -4.24 -25.78
C GLY A 247 -8.95 -4.50 -26.91
N SER A 248 -8.59 -3.47 -27.66
CA SER A 248 -7.72 -3.53 -28.82
C SER A 248 -6.39 -2.83 -28.60
N GLU A 249 -5.27 -3.56 -28.74
CA GLU A 249 -3.93 -3.00 -28.67
C GLU A 249 -3.69 -1.90 -29.70
N SER A 250 -4.15 -2.10 -30.94
CA SER A 250 -3.93 -1.13 -32.02
C SER A 250 -4.63 0.20 -31.74
N VAL A 251 -5.78 0.18 -31.09
CA VAL A 251 -6.52 1.39 -30.68
C VAL A 251 -5.76 2.11 -29.57
N TRP A 252 -5.30 1.40 -28.54
CA TRP A 252 -4.47 1.97 -27.46
C TRP A 252 -3.19 2.58 -28.03
N MET A 253 -2.49 1.83 -28.89
CA MET A 253 -1.25 2.25 -29.53
C MET A 253 -1.45 3.51 -30.38
N GLY A 254 -2.59 3.63 -31.06
CA GLY A 254 -2.97 4.83 -31.80
C GLY A 254 -3.03 6.07 -30.92
N ILE A 255 -3.66 5.98 -29.75
CA ILE A 255 -3.72 7.09 -28.77
C ILE A 255 -2.32 7.42 -28.24
N ALA A 256 -1.55 6.42 -27.83
CA ALA A 256 -0.23 6.63 -27.29
C ALA A 256 0.72 7.29 -28.30
N LYS A 257 0.76 6.83 -29.55
CA LYS A 257 1.55 7.44 -30.64
C LYS A 257 1.07 8.84 -31.01
N ALA A 258 -0.25 9.08 -31.03
CA ALA A 258 -0.79 10.43 -31.25
C ALA A 258 -0.33 11.39 -30.13
N THR A 259 -0.36 10.95 -28.87
CA THR A 259 0.15 11.73 -27.73
C THR A 259 1.64 12.02 -27.87
N ARG A 260 2.46 11.02 -28.22
CA ARG A 260 3.92 11.16 -28.41
C ARG A 260 4.28 12.12 -29.55
N SER A 261 3.47 12.14 -30.61
CA SER A 261 3.64 13.05 -31.76
C SER A 261 3.02 14.42 -31.53
N GLY A 262 2.22 14.58 -30.47
CA GLY A 262 1.55 15.82 -30.12
C GLY A 262 2.48 16.87 -29.53
N LYS A 263 2.00 18.12 -29.48
CA LYS A 263 2.74 19.26 -28.91
C LYS A 263 2.75 19.29 -27.37
N SER A 264 1.86 18.52 -26.71
CA SER A 264 1.73 18.54 -25.25
C SER A 264 2.84 17.76 -24.57
N VAL A 265 3.91 18.43 -24.19
CA VAL A 265 5.00 17.84 -23.37
C VAL A 265 4.46 17.30 -22.03
N PRO A 266 3.52 17.95 -21.32
CA PRO A 266 2.91 17.39 -20.10
C PRO A 266 2.26 16.03 -20.29
N ALA A 267 1.53 15.79 -21.37
CA ALA A 267 0.91 14.47 -21.64
C ALA A 267 1.96 13.40 -21.94
N ARG A 268 3.03 13.76 -22.66
CA ARG A 268 4.18 12.88 -22.93
C ARG A 268 4.95 12.55 -21.65
N LEU A 269 5.15 13.53 -20.74
CA LEU A 269 5.79 13.32 -19.44
C LEU A 269 4.95 12.40 -18.53
N ALA A 270 3.61 12.50 -18.56
CA ALA A 270 2.74 11.56 -17.83
C ALA A 270 2.94 10.11 -18.31
N LEU A 271 3.02 9.91 -19.64
CA LEU A 271 3.27 8.60 -20.24
C LEU A 271 4.68 8.08 -19.89
N ALA A 272 5.72 8.92 -20.02
CA ALA A 272 7.10 8.59 -19.67
C ALA A 272 7.23 8.23 -18.19
N ALA A 273 6.58 8.97 -17.30
CA ALA A 273 6.56 8.70 -15.86
C ALA A 273 5.93 7.32 -15.54
N SER A 274 4.98 6.89 -16.34
CA SER A 274 4.38 5.56 -16.21
C SER A 274 5.40 4.45 -16.50
N PHE A 275 6.17 4.56 -17.57
CA PHE A 275 7.23 3.60 -17.91
C PHE A 275 8.46 3.72 -16.97
N ALA A 276 8.70 4.88 -16.39
CA ALA A 276 9.81 5.09 -15.46
C ALA A 276 9.63 4.35 -14.11
N ALA A 277 8.40 4.05 -13.72
CA ALA A 277 8.08 3.47 -12.42
C ALA A 277 8.88 2.19 -12.09
N PRO A 278 8.92 1.13 -12.92
CA PRO A 278 9.70 -0.07 -12.64
C PRO A 278 11.21 0.15 -12.68
N LEU A 279 11.68 1.24 -13.30
CA LEU A 279 13.09 1.56 -13.42
C LEU A 279 13.68 2.22 -12.17
N VAL A 280 12.83 2.82 -11.33
CA VAL A 280 13.27 3.50 -10.09
C VAL A 280 14.09 2.56 -9.21
N SER A 281 13.63 1.32 -9.01
CA SER A 281 14.37 0.30 -8.24
C SER A 281 15.60 -0.24 -8.97
N ILE A 282 15.49 -0.49 -10.28
CA ILE A 282 16.61 -0.99 -11.12
C ILE A 282 17.80 -0.02 -11.13
N LEU A 283 17.51 1.28 -11.09
CA LEU A 283 18.48 2.36 -11.10
C LEU A 283 18.84 2.86 -9.70
N ASN A 284 18.42 2.16 -8.64
CA ASN A 284 18.67 2.48 -7.22
C ASN A 284 18.30 3.93 -6.86
N ALA A 285 17.20 4.43 -7.42
CA ALA A 285 16.68 5.76 -7.12
C ALA A 285 15.58 5.71 -6.04
N LEU A 286 15.35 6.84 -5.39
CA LEU A 286 14.19 7.02 -4.53
C LEU A 286 12.96 7.37 -5.37
N PRO A 287 11.75 7.06 -4.88
CA PRO A 287 10.52 7.53 -5.49
C PRO A 287 10.49 9.04 -5.67
N PHE A 288 9.87 9.52 -6.72
CA PHE A 288 9.72 10.95 -7.00
C PHE A 288 8.37 11.27 -7.63
N PHE A 289 7.94 12.53 -7.46
CA PHE A 289 6.68 13.02 -8.02
C PHE A 289 6.85 13.57 -9.44
N VAL A 290 5.84 13.28 -10.27
CA VAL A 290 5.55 14.01 -11.50
C VAL A 290 4.15 14.60 -11.33
N HIS A 291 4.07 15.89 -11.04
CA HIS A 291 2.83 16.58 -10.69
C HIS A 291 2.36 17.46 -11.84
N ILE A 292 1.22 17.12 -12.43
CA ILE A 292 0.62 17.86 -13.55
C ILE A 292 -0.42 18.82 -13.00
N TRP A 293 -0.19 20.12 -13.18
CA TRP A 293 -1.09 21.12 -12.65
C TRP A 293 -1.51 22.19 -13.67
N GLY A 294 -2.64 22.82 -13.41
CA GLY A 294 -3.20 23.86 -14.26
C GLY A 294 -4.71 23.97 -14.13
N THR A 295 -5.33 24.84 -14.91
CA THR A 295 -6.77 25.15 -14.83
C THR A 295 -7.66 23.93 -15.07
N GLN A 296 -8.90 24.04 -14.62
CA GLN A 296 -9.91 23.00 -14.83
C GLN A 296 -10.19 22.76 -16.32
N GLY A 297 -10.50 21.54 -16.70
CA GLY A 297 -10.91 21.18 -18.06
C GLY A 297 -9.77 20.98 -19.07
N CYS A 298 -8.49 21.10 -18.69
CA CYS A 298 -7.36 20.92 -19.61
C CYS A 298 -6.97 19.45 -19.90
N GLY A 299 -7.67 18.47 -19.33
CA GLY A 299 -7.42 17.05 -19.61
C GLY A 299 -6.43 16.37 -18.64
N LYS A 300 -6.12 16.95 -17.47
CA LYS A 300 -5.18 16.38 -16.47
C LYS A 300 -5.53 14.93 -16.08
N THR A 301 -6.78 14.70 -15.70
CA THR A 301 -7.27 13.34 -15.34
C THR A 301 -7.10 12.37 -16.52
N VAL A 302 -7.29 12.84 -17.76
CA VAL A 302 -7.07 12.00 -18.97
C VAL A 302 -5.59 11.68 -19.16
N GLY A 303 -4.69 12.60 -18.83
CA GLY A 303 -3.24 12.32 -18.75
C GLY A 303 -2.91 11.23 -17.73
N LEU A 304 -3.54 11.28 -16.53
CA LEU A 304 -3.41 10.19 -15.55
C LEU A 304 -4.02 8.87 -16.06
N MET A 305 -5.15 8.93 -16.78
CA MET A 305 -5.76 7.75 -17.39
C MET A 305 -4.85 7.13 -18.45
N LEU A 306 -4.16 7.93 -19.25
CA LEU A 306 -3.18 7.44 -20.21
C LEU A 306 -2.03 6.73 -19.50
N ALA A 307 -1.47 7.34 -18.44
CA ALA A 307 -0.42 6.72 -17.64
C ALA A 307 -0.87 5.39 -16.98
N ALA A 308 -2.09 5.34 -16.45
CA ALA A 308 -2.67 4.14 -15.83
C ALA A 308 -2.94 3.03 -16.85
N SER A 309 -3.38 3.39 -18.06
CA SER A 309 -3.76 2.45 -19.13
C SER A 309 -2.59 1.63 -19.68
N VAL A 310 -1.36 2.04 -19.43
CA VAL A 310 -0.14 1.25 -19.71
C VAL A 310 -0.23 -0.11 -19.00
N TRP A 311 -0.76 -0.13 -17.77
CA TRP A 311 -0.71 -1.27 -16.85
C TRP A 311 -2.06 -1.95 -16.63
N GLY A 312 -3.14 -1.19 -16.47
CA GLY A 312 -4.43 -1.72 -16.08
C GLY A 312 -5.59 -0.75 -16.28
N ASN A 313 -6.72 -1.03 -15.62
CA ASN A 313 -7.95 -0.26 -15.77
C ASN A 313 -7.77 1.21 -15.34
N PRO A 314 -7.83 2.17 -16.26
CA PRO A 314 -7.51 3.57 -16.01
C PRO A 314 -8.65 4.39 -15.37
N GLU A 315 -9.77 3.77 -15.01
CA GLU A 315 -10.88 4.49 -14.40
C GLU A 315 -10.52 5.01 -13.01
N VAL A 316 -10.97 6.24 -12.70
CA VAL A 316 -10.87 6.80 -11.34
C VAL A 316 -11.70 5.95 -10.37
N GLY A 317 -11.13 5.64 -9.22
CA GLY A 317 -11.71 4.70 -8.26
C GLY A 317 -11.34 3.22 -8.50
N LYS A 318 -10.72 2.89 -9.64
CA LYS A 318 -10.08 1.60 -9.90
C LYS A 318 -8.58 1.70 -9.61
N TYR A 319 -7.74 1.74 -10.64
CA TYR A 319 -6.30 1.91 -10.45
C TYR A 319 -5.94 3.35 -10.03
N ILE A 320 -6.56 4.38 -10.59
CA ILE A 320 -6.36 5.77 -10.15
C ILE A 320 -7.11 6.00 -8.85
N LYS A 321 -6.41 6.47 -7.81
CA LYS A 321 -7.00 6.86 -6.52
C LYS A 321 -7.05 8.38 -6.37
N THR A 322 -7.81 8.85 -5.39
CA THR A 322 -7.85 10.27 -5.01
C THR A 322 -7.04 10.51 -3.73
N PHE A 323 -6.59 11.75 -3.52
CA PHE A 323 -5.87 12.12 -2.31
C PHE A 323 -6.71 12.11 -1.02
N GLY A 324 -8.02 11.94 -1.09
CA GLY A 324 -8.94 11.99 0.05
C GLY A 324 -8.76 10.91 1.14
N GLY A 325 -7.75 10.05 1.00
CA GLY A 325 -7.45 9.00 1.97
C GLY A 325 -6.57 9.46 3.14
N THR A 326 -6.56 8.68 4.23
CA THR A 326 -5.62 8.88 5.34
C THR A 326 -4.18 8.58 4.91
N LYS A 327 -3.17 9.13 5.61
CA LYS A 327 -1.74 8.81 5.37
C LYS A 327 -1.49 7.30 5.38
N VAL A 328 -2.16 6.54 6.27
CA VAL A 328 -2.05 5.07 6.34
C VAL A 328 -2.59 4.40 5.08
N SER A 329 -3.73 4.85 4.56
CA SER A 329 -4.28 4.27 3.34
C SER A 329 -3.41 4.57 2.11
N GLN A 330 -2.75 5.73 2.08
CA GLN A 330 -1.79 6.08 1.03
C GLN A 330 -0.52 5.22 1.10
N GLU A 331 0.05 4.98 2.31
CA GLU A 331 1.17 4.04 2.49
C GLU A 331 0.80 2.60 2.06
N LEU A 332 -0.43 2.16 2.39
CA LEU A 332 -0.93 0.84 1.98
C LEU A 332 -1.05 0.74 0.46
N TYR A 333 -1.61 1.78 -0.18
CA TYR A 333 -1.73 1.82 -1.63
C TYR A 333 -0.37 1.89 -2.31
N ALA A 334 0.55 2.72 -1.82
CA ALA A 334 1.91 2.80 -2.35
C ALA A 334 2.66 1.45 -2.25
N SER A 335 2.56 0.79 -1.12
CA SER A 335 3.14 -0.54 -0.92
C SER A 335 2.50 -1.60 -1.84
N PHE A 336 1.20 -1.53 -2.05
CA PHE A 336 0.51 -2.41 -3.01
C PHE A 336 0.98 -2.16 -4.45
N CYS A 337 1.16 -0.90 -4.86
CA CYS A 337 1.70 -0.55 -6.18
C CYS A 337 3.15 -1.04 -6.36
N GLY A 338 3.96 -1.03 -5.30
CA GLY A 338 5.34 -1.51 -5.33
C GLY A 338 6.22 -0.78 -6.37
N ASN A 339 6.29 -1.30 -7.59
CA ASN A 339 7.11 -0.75 -8.68
C ASN A 339 6.29 -0.35 -9.93
N VAL A 340 4.95 -0.38 -9.87
CA VAL A 340 4.10 0.26 -10.89
C VAL A 340 3.74 1.68 -10.45
N PRO A 341 3.39 2.61 -11.36
CA PRO A 341 3.16 4.01 -10.97
C PRO A 341 2.08 4.15 -9.89
N ILE A 342 2.35 4.98 -8.88
CA ILE A 342 1.36 5.40 -7.89
C ILE A 342 0.61 6.58 -8.48
N ILE A 343 -0.67 6.43 -8.81
CA ILE A 343 -1.45 7.45 -9.51
C ILE A 343 -2.55 8.00 -8.61
N LEU A 344 -2.46 9.32 -8.32
CA LEU A 344 -3.36 10.01 -7.40
C LEU A 344 -3.91 11.28 -8.05
N ASP A 345 -5.24 11.38 -8.13
CA ASP A 345 -5.94 12.53 -8.72
C ASP A 345 -6.48 13.48 -7.64
N GLU A 346 -6.72 14.73 -8.02
CA GLU A 346 -7.40 15.74 -7.21
C GLU A 346 -6.75 16.06 -5.85
N LEU A 347 -5.49 16.52 -5.87
CA LEU A 347 -4.77 16.93 -4.66
C LEU A 347 -5.51 17.99 -3.83
N GLN A 348 -6.31 18.88 -4.48
CA GLN A 348 -7.06 19.94 -3.83
C GLN A 348 -8.13 19.48 -2.83
N ILE A 349 -8.52 18.21 -2.82
CA ILE A 349 -9.46 17.64 -1.84
C ILE A 349 -8.88 17.67 -0.42
N MET A 350 -7.56 17.79 -0.28
CA MET A 350 -6.92 17.92 1.03
C MET A 350 -7.16 19.31 1.64
N ALA A 351 -7.84 19.33 2.78
CA ALA A 351 -8.20 20.57 3.49
C ALA A 351 -7.00 21.33 4.10
N ASP A 352 -5.88 20.64 4.37
CA ASP A 352 -4.70 21.23 5.01
C ASP A 352 -3.49 21.24 4.07
N ARG A 353 -3.17 22.43 3.55
CA ARG A 353 -2.04 22.66 2.64
C ARG A 353 -0.66 22.41 3.28
N LYS A 354 -0.53 22.52 4.61
CA LYS A 354 0.72 22.22 5.34
C LYS A 354 1.07 20.72 5.29
N SER A 355 0.11 19.87 4.92
CA SER A 355 0.32 18.43 4.84
C SER A 355 0.92 17.97 3.50
N PHE A 356 1.06 18.82 2.48
CA PHE A 356 1.62 18.41 1.17
C PHE A 356 3.08 18.01 1.27
N ASP A 357 3.90 18.81 1.93
CA ASP A 357 5.31 18.45 2.15
C ASP A 357 5.45 17.13 2.89
N ASP A 358 4.64 16.89 3.92
CA ASP A 358 4.61 15.63 4.67
C ASP A 358 4.30 14.42 3.79
N ILE A 359 3.39 14.58 2.81
CA ILE A 359 3.02 13.51 1.87
C ILE A 359 4.14 13.28 0.87
N ILE A 360 4.73 14.37 0.34
CA ILE A 360 5.88 14.26 -0.55
C ILE A 360 7.00 13.51 0.15
N TYR A 361 7.36 13.88 1.39
CA TYR A 361 8.37 13.17 2.15
C TYR A 361 8.00 11.71 2.37
N MET A 362 6.79 11.44 2.86
CA MET A 362 6.32 10.10 3.16
C MET A 362 6.37 9.17 1.93
N LEU A 363 5.86 9.62 0.79
CA LEU A 363 5.82 8.79 -0.41
C LEU A 363 7.20 8.67 -1.09
N CYS A 364 8.04 9.71 -1.00
CA CYS A 364 9.40 9.69 -1.58
C CYS A 364 10.44 9.00 -0.69
N GLU A 365 10.13 8.66 0.57
CA GLU A 365 11.00 7.82 1.40
C GLU A 365 11.01 6.36 0.93
N GLY A 366 9.95 5.90 0.24
CA GLY A 366 9.87 4.54 -0.28
C GLY A 366 9.67 3.47 0.79
N VAL A 367 9.38 3.87 2.04
CA VAL A 367 9.19 2.97 3.18
C VAL A 367 8.12 3.50 4.13
N SER A 368 7.27 2.61 4.65
CA SER A 368 6.23 2.97 5.61
C SER A 368 6.82 3.36 6.98
N LYS A 369 6.09 4.18 7.74
CA LYS A 369 6.46 4.48 9.12
C LYS A 369 6.50 3.20 9.96
N GLY A 370 7.52 3.08 10.81
CA GLY A 370 7.60 2.01 11.81
C GLY A 370 6.41 2.07 12.78
N ARG A 371 5.75 0.94 13.02
CA ARG A 371 4.62 0.82 13.95
C ARG A 371 4.85 -0.36 14.88
N GLY A 372 4.43 -0.22 16.13
CA GLY A 372 4.42 -1.34 17.08
C GLY A 372 3.42 -2.41 16.65
N ALA A 373 3.78 -3.67 16.80
CA ALA A 373 2.88 -4.80 16.65
C ALA A 373 2.11 -5.06 17.97
N LYS A 374 0.95 -5.70 17.87
CA LYS A 374 0.09 -5.97 19.03
C LYS A 374 0.73 -6.93 20.04
N ASP A 375 1.68 -7.73 19.60
CA ASP A 375 2.45 -8.73 20.38
C ASP A 375 3.75 -8.18 20.97
N GLY A 376 3.98 -6.85 20.90
CA GLY A 376 5.14 -6.18 21.51
C GLY A 376 6.37 -6.05 20.61
N GLY A 377 6.28 -6.43 19.32
CA GLY A 377 7.33 -6.26 18.31
C GLY A 377 7.13 -5.02 17.45
N LEU A 378 7.88 -4.92 16.35
CA LEU A 378 7.66 -3.97 15.26
C LEU A 378 6.92 -4.68 14.11
N GLN A 379 5.97 -3.99 13.52
CA GLN A 379 5.35 -4.45 12.26
C GLN A 379 6.39 -4.41 11.16
N LEU A 380 6.34 -5.38 10.24
CA LEU A 380 7.17 -5.37 9.04
C LEU A 380 6.91 -4.08 8.26
N GLN A 381 7.98 -3.32 7.99
CA GLN A 381 7.89 -2.12 7.19
C GLN A 381 7.61 -2.49 5.74
N ARG A 382 6.69 -1.74 5.12
CA ARG A 382 6.33 -1.88 3.72
C ARG A 382 7.23 -0.99 2.89
N HIS A 383 7.58 -1.46 1.69
CA HIS A 383 8.46 -0.76 0.76
C HIS A 383 7.77 -0.52 -0.57
N TRP A 384 8.18 0.53 -1.26
CA TRP A 384 7.82 0.82 -2.65
C TRP A 384 8.94 1.62 -3.31
N SER A 385 9.11 1.44 -4.61
CA SER A 385 10.11 2.17 -5.39
C SER A 385 9.52 2.45 -6.77
N SER A 386 8.94 3.64 -6.94
CA SER A 386 8.09 3.96 -8.09
C SER A 386 8.04 5.45 -8.35
N THR A 387 7.45 5.83 -9.47
CA THR A 387 7.01 7.21 -9.73
C THR A 387 5.65 7.47 -9.10
N ILE A 388 5.44 8.69 -8.61
CA ILE A 388 4.16 9.16 -8.09
C ILE A 388 3.61 10.20 -9.06
N ILE A 389 2.58 9.82 -9.83
CA ILE A 389 1.98 10.67 -10.84
C ILE A 389 0.71 11.29 -10.28
N THR A 390 0.63 12.63 -10.28
CA THR A 390 -0.46 13.32 -9.59
C THR A 390 -0.99 14.47 -10.42
N SER A 391 -2.24 14.89 -10.16
CA SER A 391 -2.84 16.08 -10.77
C SER A 391 -3.48 17.03 -9.77
N ALA A 392 -3.50 18.32 -10.10
CA ALA A 392 -4.25 19.35 -9.36
C ALA A 392 -4.51 20.60 -10.20
N GLU A 393 -5.23 21.57 -9.63
CA GLU A 393 -5.39 22.90 -10.21
C GLU A 393 -4.22 23.84 -9.88
N MET A 394 -3.42 23.50 -8.87
CA MET A 394 -2.30 24.31 -8.37
C MET A 394 -1.03 23.46 -8.20
N PRO A 395 0.16 24.10 -8.13
CA PRO A 395 1.40 23.41 -7.81
C PRO A 395 1.32 22.77 -6.41
N ILE A 396 1.96 21.59 -6.27
CA ILE A 396 2.07 20.89 -4.98
C ILE A 396 3.18 21.50 -4.12
N VAL A 397 4.26 21.98 -4.75
CA VAL A 397 5.36 22.71 -4.09
C VAL A 397 4.98 24.18 -3.96
N GLN A 398 4.96 24.69 -2.75
CA GLN A 398 4.62 26.07 -2.44
C GLN A 398 5.89 26.91 -2.24
N SER A 399 5.74 28.24 -2.22
CA SER A 399 6.88 29.17 -1.99
C SER A 399 7.62 28.89 -0.69
N ASN A 400 6.91 28.44 0.34
CA ASN A 400 7.41 28.09 1.66
C ASN A 400 7.68 26.59 1.87
N SER A 401 7.44 25.73 0.87
CA SER A 401 7.77 24.30 0.94
C SER A 401 9.24 24.10 1.23
N GLY A 402 9.57 23.11 2.06
CA GLY A 402 10.97 22.74 2.32
C GLY A 402 11.72 22.39 1.03
N GLY A 403 12.99 22.77 0.92
CA GLY A 403 13.81 22.44 -0.25
C GLY A 403 13.82 20.95 -0.58
N GLY A 404 13.68 20.09 0.44
CA GLY A 404 13.60 18.65 0.26
C GLY A 404 12.34 18.16 -0.46
N ALA A 405 11.18 18.82 -0.32
CA ALA A 405 9.97 18.52 -1.06
C ALA A 405 10.10 18.98 -2.52
N ALA A 406 10.58 20.20 -2.73
CA ALA A 406 10.78 20.77 -4.05
C ALA A 406 11.69 19.91 -4.95
N VAL A 407 12.79 19.39 -4.41
CA VAL A 407 13.74 18.59 -5.19
C VAL A 407 13.27 17.16 -5.49
N ARG A 408 12.20 16.70 -4.85
CA ARG A 408 11.58 15.38 -5.08
C ARG A 408 10.39 15.43 -6.05
N THR A 409 10.05 16.62 -6.54
CA THR A 409 8.87 16.83 -7.38
C THR A 409 9.26 17.52 -8.68
N ILE A 410 8.93 16.91 -9.80
CA ILE A 410 8.94 17.56 -11.12
C ILE A 410 7.55 18.13 -11.33
N GLU A 411 7.42 19.46 -11.30
CA GLU A 411 6.16 20.16 -11.48
C GLU A 411 5.94 20.51 -12.95
N VAL A 412 4.89 19.94 -13.51
CA VAL A 412 4.54 20.05 -14.92
C VAL A 412 3.32 20.95 -15.08
N ASN A 413 3.57 22.23 -15.33
CA ASN A 413 2.50 23.15 -15.75
C ASN A 413 2.07 22.84 -17.17
N TYR A 414 0.78 22.65 -17.41
CA TYR A 414 0.28 22.33 -18.73
C TYR A 414 0.34 23.51 -19.76
N GLY A 415 0.65 24.72 -19.32
CA GLY A 415 0.93 25.86 -20.18
C GLY A 415 -0.28 26.54 -20.85
N GLY A 416 -1.51 26.19 -20.48
CA GLY A 416 -2.75 26.82 -20.95
C GLY A 416 -3.42 26.15 -22.14
N GLU A 417 -2.73 25.28 -22.90
CA GLU A 417 -3.35 24.51 -23.98
C GLU A 417 -3.85 23.14 -23.46
N PRO A 418 -4.97 22.59 -23.97
CA PRO A 418 -5.44 21.25 -23.59
C PRO A 418 -4.39 20.17 -23.84
N LEU A 419 -4.28 19.18 -22.91
CA LEU A 419 -3.36 18.05 -23.07
C LEU A 419 -3.71 17.19 -24.29
N PHE A 420 -4.99 17.16 -24.66
CA PHE A 420 -5.53 16.39 -25.77
C PHE A 420 -6.53 17.26 -26.53
N GLU A 421 -6.59 17.14 -27.87
CA GLU A 421 -7.57 17.85 -28.72
C GLU A 421 -9.01 17.45 -28.37
N ASP A 422 -9.25 16.15 -28.11
CA ASP A 422 -10.54 15.61 -27.65
C ASP A 422 -10.31 14.70 -26.41
N SER A 423 -10.19 15.34 -25.25
CA SER A 423 -10.00 14.64 -23.97
C SER A 423 -11.11 13.64 -23.65
N ARG A 424 -12.36 13.91 -24.09
CA ARG A 424 -13.50 13.03 -23.79
C ARG A 424 -13.41 11.72 -24.56
N THR A 425 -13.20 11.79 -25.87
CA THR A 425 -13.05 10.59 -26.71
C THR A 425 -11.83 9.77 -26.28
N VAL A 426 -10.70 10.42 -25.95
CA VAL A 426 -9.50 9.74 -25.43
C VAL A 426 -9.83 9.00 -24.13
N ALA A 427 -10.49 9.65 -23.18
CA ALA A 427 -10.85 9.02 -21.90
C ALA A 427 -11.77 7.79 -22.09
N GLU A 428 -12.82 7.91 -22.89
CA GLU A 428 -13.75 6.81 -23.14
C GLU A 428 -13.08 5.63 -23.87
N THR A 429 -12.17 5.93 -24.79
CA THR A 429 -11.40 4.91 -25.51
C THR A 429 -10.42 4.19 -24.61
N LEU A 430 -9.71 4.91 -23.73
CA LEU A 430 -8.77 4.32 -22.78
C LEU A 430 -9.45 3.41 -21.75
N LYS A 431 -10.68 3.70 -21.32
CA LYS A 431 -11.46 2.82 -20.42
C LYS A 431 -11.74 1.44 -21.04
N GLN A 432 -11.78 1.35 -22.35
CA GLN A 432 -12.08 0.13 -23.08
C GLN A 432 -10.83 -0.56 -23.65
N ASN A 433 -9.68 0.13 -23.67
CA ASN A 433 -8.45 -0.37 -24.28
C ASN A 433 -7.25 -0.02 -23.39
N TYR A 434 -6.71 -1.02 -22.67
CA TYR A 434 -5.62 -0.83 -21.69
C TYR A 434 -4.85 -2.13 -21.41
N GLY A 435 -3.69 -2.01 -20.74
CA GLY A 435 -2.92 -3.13 -20.16
C GLY A 435 -1.93 -3.81 -21.12
N PHE A 436 -1.79 -3.33 -22.36
CA PHE A 436 -0.95 -3.96 -23.38
C PHE A 436 0.53 -3.64 -23.25
N ALA A 437 0.87 -2.39 -22.95
CA ALA A 437 2.24 -1.91 -23.02
C ALA A 437 3.09 -2.33 -21.81
N GLY A 438 2.52 -2.38 -20.61
CA GLY A 438 3.26 -2.68 -19.39
C GLY A 438 3.95 -4.04 -19.43
N ARG A 439 3.23 -5.09 -19.86
CA ARG A 439 3.81 -6.45 -20.01
C ARG A 439 4.98 -6.45 -21.00
N LYS A 440 4.80 -5.87 -22.17
CA LYS A 440 5.83 -5.82 -23.23
C LYS A 440 7.06 -5.02 -22.78
N PHE A 441 6.84 -3.91 -22.08
CA PHE A 441 7.92 -3.11 -21.51
C PHE A 441 8.74 -3.89 -20.48
N ILE A 442 8.07 -4.60 -19.55
CA ILE A 442 8.76 -5.44 -18.57
C ILE A 442 9.49 -6.59 -19.25
N GLU A 443 8.93 -7.17 -20.31
CA GLU A 443 9.59 -8.23 -21.06
C GLU A 443 10.90 -7.76 -21.69
N SER A 444 10.96 -6.54 -22.22
CA SER A 444 12.18 -5.97 -22.76
C SER A 444 13.28 -5.78 -21.70
N LEU A 445 12.92 -5.61 -20.44
CA LEU A 445 13.87 -5.47 -19.32
C LEU A 445 14.48 -6.80 -18.85
N LYS A 446 14.00 -7.94 -19.34
CA LYS A 446 14.61 -9.25 -19.02
C LYS A 446 15.92 -9.49 -19.76
N ASP A 447 16.15 -8.78 -20.85
CA ASP A 447 17.38 -8.87 -21.63
C ASP A 447 18.51 -8.07 -20.96
N PRO A 448 19.66 -8.70 -20.61
CA PRO A 448 20.77 -8.04 -19.96
C PRO A 448 21.42 -6.91 -20.79
N GLU A 449 21.41 -7.01 -22.12
CA GLU A 449 21.96 -5.98 -23.00
C GLU A 449 21.09 -4.73 -22.96
N THR A 450 19.78 -4.89 -22.99
CA THR A 450 18.79 -3.82 -22.82
C THR A 450 18.94 -3.13 -21.46
N LEU A 451 19.14 -3.88 -20.37
CA LEU A 451 19.40 -3.32 -19.05
C LEU A 451 20.69 -2.52 -18.98
N GLN A 452 21.75 -2.98 -19.65
CA GLN A 452 23.02 -2.25 -19.69
C GLN A 452 22.87 -0.98 -20.52
N ALA A 453 22.25 -1.05 -21.68
CA ALA A 453 21.97 0.10 -22.53
C ALA A 453 21.12 1.15 -21.80
N LEU A 454 20.08 0.73 -21.07
CA LEU A 454 19.26 1.61 -20.22
C LEU A 454 20.12 2.39 -19.21
N ARG A 455 21.03 1.71 -18.50
CA ARG A 455 21.94 2.36 -17.53
C ARG A 455 22.87 3.37 -18.19
N ASP A 456 23.35 3.06 -19.37
CA ASP A 456 24.28 3.95 -20.10
C ASP A 456 23.54 5.17 -20.66
N ILE A 457 22.32 5.01 -21.16
CA ILE A 457 21.46 6.10 -21.60
C ILE A 457 21.08 7.00 -20.40
N GLN A 458 20.67 6.41 -19.26
CA GLN A 458 20.36 7.18 -18.06
C GLN A 458 21.56 8.02 -17.59
N LYS A 459 22.79 7.45 -17.59
CA LYS A 459 24.02 8.19 -17.25
C LYS A 459 24.31 9.34 -18.21
N ARG A 460 24.07 9.15 -19.52
CA ARG A 460 24.24 10.22 -20.52
C ARG A 460 23.27 11.38 -20.25
N TYR A 461 21.99 11.09 -20.07
CA TYR A 461 21.00 12.11 -19.72
C TYR A 461 21.30 12.79 -18.39
N TYR A 462 21.74 12.03 -17.39
CA TYR A 462 22.20 12.60 -16.13
C TYR A 462 23.33 13.61 -16.33
N SER A 463 24.35 13.28 -17.13
CA SER A 463 25.48 14.18 -17.44
C SER A 463 25.04 15.42 -18.20
N GLN A 464 24.10 15.31 -19.15
CA GLN A 464 23.57 16.45 -19.93
C GLN A 464 22.75 17.43 -19.07
N LEU A 465 22.05 16.92 -18.06
CA LEU A 465 21.23 17.73 -17.15
C LEU A 465 22.02 18.28 -15.95
N SER A 466 23.19 17.72 -15.66
CA SER A 466 24.03 18.13 -14.54
C SER A 466 24.57 19.55 -14.71
N GLY A 467 24.78 20.25 -13.57
CA GLY A 467 25.32 21.61 -13.53
C GLY A 467 24.41 22.53 -12.73
N GLU A 468 23.52 23.24 -13.39
CA GLU A 468 22.63 24.22 -12.75
C GLU A 468 21.42 23.56 -12.06
N ILE A 469 20.94 22.42 -12.59
CA ILE A 469 19.79 21.70 -12.06
C ILE A 469 20.16 20.99 -10.75
N GLN A 470 19.18 20.86 -9.86
CA GLN A 470 19.31 20.17 -8.58
C GLN A 470 19.47 18.65 -8.77
N ASP A 471 20.49 18.04 -8.16
CA ASP A 471 20.94 16.67 -8.41
C ASP A 471 19.82 15.59 -8.33
N LYS A 472 18.88 15.73 -7.39
CA LYS A 472 17.76 14.80 -7.29
C LYS A 472 16.79 14.90 -8.45
N GLN A 473 16.58 16.12 -8.96
CA GLN A 473 15.76 16.30 -10.16
C GLN A 473 16.50 15.87 -11.43
N VAL A 474 17.82 16.07 -11.50
CA VAL A 474 18.65 15.50 -12.58
C VAL A 474 18.48 13.99 -12.64
N LEU A 475 18.55 13.31 -11.49
CA LEU A 475 18.35 11.86 -11.41
C LEU A 475 16.93 11.46 -11.88
N ALA A 476 15.90 12.10 -11.36
CA ALA A 476 14.53 11.81 -11.73
C ALA A 476 14.27 12.04 -13.23
N ALA A 477 14.70 13.20 -13.76
CA ALA A 477 14.53 13.55 -15.17
C ALA A 477 15.30 12.59 -16.09
N SER A 478 16.53 12.20 -15.73
CA SER A 478 17.30 11.23 -16.52
C SER A 478 16.64 9.85 -16.58
N ILE A 479 15.94 9.44 -15.51
CA ILE A 479 15.14 8.19 -15.50
C ILE A 479 13.92 8.32 -16.41
N LEU A 480 13.21 9.47 -16.39
CA LEU A 480 12.06 9.70 -17.28
C LEU A 480 12.46 9.64 -18.76
N LEU A 481 13.54 10.33 -19.12
CA LEU A 481 14.07 10.34 -20.50
C LEU A 481 14.53 8.95 -20.93
N ALA A 482 15.23 8.20 -20.07
CA ALA A 482 15.69 6.85 -20.37
C ALA A 482 14.52 5.87 -20.52
N ALA A 483 13.48 6.02 -19.69
CA ALA A 483 12.25 5.21 -19.77
C ALA A 483 11.51 5.45 -21.09
N ASP A 484 11.35 6.70 -21.49
CA ASP A 484 10.67 7.04 -22.75
C ASP A 484 11.48 6.60 -23.97
N LYS A 485 12.82 6.71 -23.92
CA LYS A 485 13.71 6.21 -24.96
C LYS A 485 13.64 4.68 -25.10
N LEU A 486 13.61 3.96 -23.97
CA LEU A 486 13.42 2.52 -23.98
C LEU A 486 12.03 2.13 -24.51
N ALA A 487 10.98 2.84 -24.09
CA ALA A 487 9.62 2.61 -24.58
C ALA A 487 9.51 2.88 -26.08
N ASP A 488 10.23 3.87 -26.61
CA ASP A 488 10.34 4.10 -28.05
C ASP A 488 10.96 2.89 -28.76
N ALA A 489 12.10 2.41 -28.25
CA ALA A 489 12.82 1.28 -28.86
C ALA A 489 12.06 -0.04 -28.76
N ALA A 490 11.38 -0.30 -27.63
CA ALA A 490 10.73 -1.59 -27.37
C ALA A 490 9.29 -1.68 -27.87
N LEU A 491 8.57 -0.54 -27.97
CA LEU A 491 7.12 -0.53 -28.19
C LEU A 491 6.67 0.37 -29.33
N PHE A 492 7.11 1.64 -29.32
CA PHE A 492 6.52 2.64 -30.21
C PHE A 492 7.17 2.68 -31.58
N HIS A 493 8.49 2.57 -31.66
CA HIS A 493 9.29 2.65 -32.89
C HIS A 493 8.94 3.88 -33.74
N ASP A 494 8.70 5.03 -33.09
CA ASP A 494 8.25 6.26 -33.74
C ASP A 494 9.31 7.37 -33.76
N GLY A 495 10.44 7.18 -33.06
CA GLY A 495 11.52 8.15 -32.95
C GLY A 495 11.09 9.45 -32.24
N LYS A 496 10.04 9.43 -31.43
CA LYS A 496 9.45 10.58 -30.74
C LYS A 496 9.77 10.59 -29.24
N ALA A 497 10.91 10.03 -28.84
CA ALA A 497 11.33 10.10 -27.44
C ALA A 497 11.50 11.56 -26.98
N LEU A 498 11.21 11.81 -25.69
CA LEU A 498 11.41 13.11 -25.05
C LEU A 498 12.89 13.53 -25.09
N THR A 499 13.14 14.81 -25.28
CA THR A 499 14.48 15.40 -25.29
C THR A 499 14.78 16.13 -24.00
N VAL A 500 16.07 16.42 -23.77
CA VAL A 500 16.54 17.21 -22.62
C VAL A 500 15.94 18.62 -22.64
N GLU A 501 15.83 19.22 -23.82
CA GLU A 501 15.28 20.56 -24.02
C GLU A 501 13.80 20.63 -23.65
N GLU A 502 13.04 19.56 -23.92
CA GLU A 502 11.61 19.50 -23.60
C GLU A 502 11.35 19.35 -22.09
N ILE A 503 12.20 18.62 -21.34
CA ILE A 503 12.01 18.44 -19.90
C ILE A 503 12.61 19.56 -19.06
N LYS A 504 13.69 20.20 -19.53
CA LYS A 504 14.46 21.22 -18.78
C LYS A 504 13.60 22.36 -18.21
N PRO A 505 12.57 22.89 -18.90
CA PRO A 505 11.71 23.95 -18.35
C PRO A 505 10.92 23.57 -17.09
N TYR A 506 10.75 22.27 -16.80
CA TYR A 506 10.03 21.74 -15.63
C TYR A 506 10.96 21.40 -14.45
N LEU A 507 12.28 21.61 -14.61
CA LEU A 507 13.26 21.31 -13.59
C LEU A 507 13.68 22.59 -12.87
N ILE A 508 13.96 22.47 -11.57
CA ILE A 508 14.39 23.59 -10.74
C ILE A 508 15.92 23.64 -10.63
N THR A 509 16.46 24.84 -10.68
CA THR A 509 17.88 25.08 -10.42
C THR A 509 18.19 24.89 -8.94
N ARG A 510 19.48 24.79 -8.61
CA ARG A 510 19.95 24.72 -7.21
C ARG A 510 19.52 25.95 -6.40
N ASP A 511 19.53 27.13 -7.03
CA ASP A 511 19.11 28.37 -6.39
C ASP A 511 17.59 28.38 -6.15
N GLN A 512 16.79 27.93 -7.09
CA GLN A 512 15.34 27.82 -6.93
C GLN A 512 14.94 26.78 -5.86
N ALA A 513 15.76 25.76 -5.64
CA ALA A 513 15.56 24.76 -4.60
C ALA A 513 15.86 25.30 -3.20
N ASP A 514 16.72 26.30 -3.05
CA ASP A 514 17.09 26.87 -1.75
C ASP A 514 15.93 27.71 -1.20
N VAL A 515 15.40 27.27 -0.07
CA VAL A 515 14.29 27.98 0.63
C VAL A 515 14.66 29.40 1.02
N ASN A 516 15.94 29.68 1.30
CA ASN A 516 16.40 31.01 1.69
C ASN A 516 16.51 31.95 0.48
N VAL A 517 16.88 31.45 -0.70
CA VAL A 517 16.82 32.20 -1.96
C VAL A 517 15.36 32.59 -2.26
N ARG A 518 14.44 31.63 -2.12
CA ARG A 518 13.00 31.91 -2.30
C ARG A 518 12.49 32.94 -1.28
N ALA A 519 12.89 32.81 -0.02
CA ALA A 519 12.56 33.76 1.02
C ALA A 519 13.10 35.17 0.72
N TYR A 520 14.34 35.27 0.19
CA TYR A 520 14.92 36.54 -0.22
C TYR A 520 14.11 37.20 -1.35
N ASN A 521 13.83 36.46 -2.41
CA ASN A 521 13.05 36.95 -3.55
C ASN A 521 11.64 37.37 -3.11
N TRP A 522 11.00 36.57 -2.24
CA TRP A 522 9.70 36.89 -1.68
C TRP A 522 9.74 38.17 -0.83
N LEU A 523 10.75 38.32 0.05
CA LEU A 523 10.95 39.54 0.85
C LEU A 523 11.12 40.79 -0.01
N CYS A 524 11.94 40.70 -1.06
CA CYS A 524 12.13 41.82 -2.00
C CYS A 524 10.80 42.19 -2.68
N GLY A 525 10.01 41.21 -3.14
CA GLY A 525 8.67 41.45 -3.68
C GLY A 525 7.70 42.01 -2.65
N TYR A 526 7.75 41.50 -1.40
CA TYR A 526 6.93 42.02 -0.30
C TYR A 526 7.24 43.48 0.03
N ILE A 527 8.52 43.86 0.11
CA ILE A 527 8.97 45.23 0.34
C ILE A 527 8.50 46.15 -0.80
N ALA A 528 8.71 45.73 -2.04
CA ALA A 528 8.26 46.48 -3.21
C ALA A 528 6.74 46.66 -3.29
N GLY A 529 5.97 45.67 -2.87
CA GLY A 529 4.51 45.71 -2.83
C GLY A 529 3.91 46.52 -1.66
N ASN A 530 4.74 46.91 -0.67
CA ASN A 530 4.31 47.64 0.52
C ASN A 530 5.13 48.91 0.76
N PRO A 531 5.29 49.82 -0.22
CA PRO A 531 6.21 50.95 -0.12
C PRO A 531 5.88 51.88 1.06
N ARG A 532 4.61 52.08 1.41
CA ARG A 532 4.19 52.91 2.53
C ARG A 532 4.69 52.41 3.90
N ARG A 533 4.93 51.14 4.08
CA ARG A 533 5.45 50.55 5.33
C ARG A 533 6.94 50.75 5.51
N PHE A 534 7.65 51.16 4.46
CA PHE A 534 9.08 51.42 4.43
C PHE A 534 9.39 52.89 4.13
N ASP A 535 8.39 53.75 4.18
CA ASP A 535 8.52 55.19 4.05
C ASP A 535 8.49 55.86 5.45
N ALA A 536 9.58 56.50 5.79
CA ALA A 536 9.77 57.15 7.09
C ALA A 536 9.30 58.63 7.13
N ASN A 537 8.58 59.10 6.10
CA ASN A 537 8.07 60.47 6.10
C ASN A 537 7.07 60.71 7.24
N GLU A 538 7.19 61.85 7.94
CA GLU A 538 6.34 62.18 9.10
C GLU A 538 4.85 62.33 8.75
N GLU A 539 4.51 62.51 7.48
CA GLU A 539 3.16 62.60 6.95
C GLU A 539 2.50 61.23 6.68
N ASN A 540 3.24 60.12 6.86
CA ASN A 540 2.72 58.76 6.61
C ASN A 540 1.82 58.30 7.79
N PRO A 541 0.49 58.22 7.65
CA PRO A 541 -0.39 57.84 8.75
C PRO A 541 -0.37 56.34 9.07
N GLY A 542 0.44 55.55 8.37
CA GLY A 542 0.48 54.10 8.50
C GLY A 542 1.54 53.59 9.47
N GLU A 543 1.43 52.31 9.86
CA GLU A 543 2.45 51.61 10.66
C GLU A 543 3.74 51.46 9.85
N VAL A 544 4.85 52.06 10.29
CA VAL A 544 6.15 51.99 9.63
C VAL A 544 6.94 50.80 10.13
N TRP A 545 7.29 49.91 9.22
CA TRP A 545 7.99 48.65 9.52
C TRP A 545 9.49 48.72 9.24
N GLY A 546 9.92 49.72 8.53
CA GLY A 546 11.33 49.90 8.17
C GLY A 546 11.56 51.17 7.37
N VAL A 547 12.78 51.34 6.84
CA VAL A 547 13.16 52.44 5.98
C VAL A 547 14.10 51.93 4.89
N ILE A 548 13.96 52.46 3.68
CA ILE A 548 14.85 52.12 2.55
C ILE A 548 15.79 53.35 2.32
N GLU A 549 17.09 53.11 2.39
CA GLU A 549 18.11 54.10 2.12
C GLU A 549 19.22 53.48 1.26
N SER A 550 19.57 54.11 0.15
CA SER A 550 20.70 53.71 -0.72
C SER A 550 20.71 52.21 -1.11
N GLY A 551 19.53 51.65 -1.46
CA GLY A 551 19.39 50.24 -1.85
C GLY A 551 19.37 49.25 -0.68
N ILE A 552 19.34 49.73 0.57
CA ILE A 552 19.33 48.90 1.77
C ILE A 552 17.94 49.11 2.45
N CYS A 553 17.24 48.00 2.68
CA CYS A 553 16.03 47.99 3.50
C CYS A 553 16.38 47.68 4.96
N TYR A 554 16.23 48.70 5.84
CA TYR A 554 16.36 48.52 7.29
C TYR A 554 15.02 48.07 7.88
N PHE A 555 14.76 46.76 7.85
CA PHE A 555 13.51 46.18 8.30
C PHE A 555 13.54 45.95 9.82
N ASN A 556 12.61 46.57 10.58
CA ASN A 556 12.50 46.35 12.02
C ASN A 556 12.39 44.87 12.35
N ARG A 557 13.25 44.39 13.25
CA ARG A 557 13.41 42.95 13.56
C ARG A 557 12.10 42.27 13.97
N THR A 558 11.26 42.93 14.75
CA THR A 558 9.97 42.36 15.22
C THR A 558 9.00 42.14 14.05
N PHE A 559 8.91 43.10 13.14
CA PHE A 559 8.05 42.98 11.97
C PHE A 559 8.61 41.99 10.95
N PHE A 560 9.92 41.99 10.77
CA PHE A 560 10.64 41.01 9.93
C PHE A 560 10.31 39.58 10.39
N ASP A 561 10.48 39.28 11.69
CA ASP A 561 10.20 37.94 12.22
C ASP A 561 8.72 37.56 12.05
N ARG A 562 7.79 38.52 12.30
CA ARG A 562 6.36 38.31 12.12
C ARG A 562 5.99 37.97 10.67
N VAL A 563 6.55 38.72 9.72
CA VAL A 563 6.29 38.53 8.28
C VAL A 563 6.87 37.19 7.80
N MET A 564 8.10 36.86 8.19
CA MET A 564 8.76 35.60 7.86
C MET A 564 7.97 34.39 8.41
N HIS A 565 7.53 34.47 9.66
CA HIS A 565 6.76 33.39 10.28
C HIS A 565 5.36 33.24 9.68
N ALA A 566 4.71 34.35 9.25
CA ALA A 566 3.41 34.30 8.60
C ALA A 566 3.45 33.48 7.30
N GLU A 567 4.58 33.51 6.60
CA GLU A 567 4.85 32.74 5.38
C GLU A 567 5.61 31.43 5.65
N ALA A 568 5.70 31.01 6.91
CA ALA A 568 6.38 29.80 7.36
C ALA A 568 7.89 29.72 7.00
N PHE A 569 8.55 30.86 6.72
CA PHE A 569 10.00 30.91 6.62
C PHE A 569 10.66 30.98 8.00
N SER A 570 11.87 30.43 8.13
CA SER A 570 12.67 30.51 9.35
C SER A 570 13.56 31.77 9.35
N PRO A 571 13.30 32.79 10.20
CA PRO A 571 14.14 33.99 10.28
C PRO A 571 15.60 33.68 10.59
N SER A 572 15.88 32.74 11.47
CA SER A 572 17.25 32.38 11.87
C SER A 572 18.03 31.68 10.75
N SER A 573 17.40 30.75 10.04
CA SER A 573 18.00 30.11 8.86
C SER A 573 18.29 31.12 7.76
N PHE A 574 17.29 31.96 7.46
CA PHE A 574 17.43 33.00 6.45
C PHE A 574 18.56 33.98 6.77
N LEU A 575 18.64 34.50 7.99
CA LEU A 575 19.71 35.45 8.37
C LEU A 575 21.10 34.83 8.28
N THR A 576 21.24 33.57 8.67
CA THR A 576 22.51 32.82 8.54
C THR A 576 22.92 32.68 7.08
N TRP A 577 21.96 32.35 6.21
CA TRP A 577 22.18 32.24 4.77
C TRP A 577 22.48 33.63 4.17
N ALA A 578 21.70 34.66 4.48
CA ALA A 578 21.80 36.00 3.95
C ALA A 578 23.16 36.65 4.32
N ASP A 579 23.66 36.38 5.52
CA ASP A 579 24.97 36.81 5.96
C ASP A 579 26.11 36.16 5.13
N ARG A 580 26.05 34.82 4.96
CA ARG A 580 27.05 34.08 4.15
C ARG A 580 27.05 34.50 2.68
N ASN A 581 25.91 34.91 2.15
CA ASN A 581 25.72 35.30 0.76
C ASN A 581 25.80 36.82 0.55
N GLY A 582 26.21 37.60 1.57
CA GLY A 582 26.36 39.06 1.47
C GLY A 582 25.04 39.79 1.17
N LYS A 583 23.88 39.25 1.58
CA LYS A 583 22.56 39.86 1.36
C LYS A 583 22.07 40.70 2.52
N ILE A 584 22.82 40.73 3.65
CA ILE A 584 22.56 41.60 4.81
C ILE A 584 23.87 42.29 5.26
N ILE A 585 23.70 43.43 5.90
CA ILE A 585 24.79 44.17 6.58
C ILE A 585 24.68 43.91 8.07
N ARG A 586 25.79 43.58 8.72
CA ARG A 586 25.88 43.43 10.18
C ARG A 586 26.69 44.50 10.84
N GLU A 587 26.37 44.78 12.09
CA GLU A 587 27.14 45.71 12.93
C GLU A 587 28.31 44.94 13.59
N TYR A 588 29.52 45.39 13.33
CA TYR A 588 30.75 44.79 13.88
C TYR A 588 31.08 45.43 15.22
N TYR A 589 31.04 44.71 16.29
CA TYR A 589 31.52 45.14 17.62
C TYR A 589 32.88 44.48 17.88
N GLY A 590 33.97 45.02 17.30
CA GLY A 590 35.38 44.65 17.59
C GLY A 590 35.73 43.15 17.51
N LYS A 591 37.01 42.85 17.25
CA LYS A 591 37.53 41.47 17.04
C LYS A 591 37.36 40.50 18.22
N ASN A 592 37.03 40.99 19.44
CA ASN A 592 36.94 40.19 20.68
C ASN A 592 35.56 40.10 21.33
N SER A 593 34.48 40.67 20.74
CA SER A 593 33.15 40.52 21.28
C SER A 593 32.45 39.33 20.61
N GLY A 594 32.17 38.26 21.38
CA GLY A 594 31.42 37.10 20.92
C GLY A 594 29.94 37.38 20.55
N ASN A 595 29.60 38.67 20.34
CA ASN A 595 28.24 39.16 20.03
C ASN A 595 28.16 39.73 18.61
N ASN A 596 28.38 38.91 17.59
CA ASN A 596 28.08 39.27 16.20
C ASN A 596 26.57 39.26 16.00
N ARG A 597 25.90 40.40 16.16
CA ARG A 597 24.45 40.56 15.93
C ARG A 597 24.22 40.69 14.42
N MET A 598 23.29 39.86 13.87
CA MET A 598 22.84 39.94 12.47
C MET A 598 21.80 41.10 12.28
N THR A 599 21.87 42.14 13.13
CA THR A 599 21.00 43.30 13.09
C THR A 599 21.81 44.55 13.33
N VAL A 600 21.40 45.65 12.74
CA VAL A 600 21.97 47.01 12.94
C VAL A 600 20.97 47.88 13.70
N ARG A 601 21.43 48.93 14.40
CA ARG A 601 20.51 49.89 15.03
C ARG A 601 20.26 51.05 14.08
N LYS A 602 19.00 51.22 13.69
CA LYS A 602 18.50 52.32 12.82
C LYS A 602 17.34 53.05 13.43
N LYS A 603 17.19 54.35 13.13
CA LYS A 603 16.03 55.14 13.51
C LYS A 603 14.89 54.85 12.52
N VAL A 604 13.79 54.31 13.00
CA VAL A 604 12.58 53.98 12.23
C VAL A 604 11.39 54.58 12.99
N GLY A 605 10.55 55.39 12.34
CA GLY A 605 9.38 56.03 12.99
C GLY A 605 9.72 56.81 14.26
N GLY A 606 10.88 57.53 14.27
CA GLY A 606 11.28 58.35 15.43
C GLY A 606 12.06 57.55 16.51
N ALA A 607 12.02 56.24 16.57
CA ALA A 607 12.68 55.40 17.58
C ALA A 607 13.91 54.66 16.99
N LYS A 608 14.97 54.48 17.82
CA LYS A 608 16.14 53.69 17.46
C LYS A 608 15.90 52.22 17.78
N VAL A 609 15.65 51.44 16.76
CA VAL A 609 15.28 49.99 16.87
C VAL A 609 16.31 49.09 16.21
N ALA A 610 16.27 47.78 16.55
CA ALA A 610 17.07 46.76 15.89
C ALA A 610 16.43 46.41 14.53
N CYS A 611 17.21 46.50 13.46
CA CYS A 611 16.75 46.23 12.10
C CYS A 611 17.62 45.15 11.42
N VAL A 612 17.01 44.35 10.56
CA VAL A 612 17.71 43.58 9.55
C VAL A 612 18.03 44.55 8.39
N ALA A 613 19.30 44.75 8.07
CA ALA A 613 19.72 45.59 6.95
C ALA A 613 19.87 44.72 5.70
N LEU A 614 18.78 44.56 4.95
CA LEU A 614 18.68 43.73 3.76
C LEU A 614 19.12 44.51 2.52
N LEU A 615 20.08 43.98 1.77
CA LEU A 615 20.46 44.55 0.49
C LEU A 615 19.42 44.17 -0.56
N LEU A 616 18.81 45.20 -1.19
CA LEU A 616 17.86 45.01 -2.27
C LEU A 616 18.59 44.79 -3.60
N PRO A 617 18.03 44.00 -4.55
CA PRO A 617 18.64 43.82 -5.86
C PRO A 617 18.73 45.14 -6.61
N THR A 618 19.85 45.39 -7.30
CA THR A 618 20.06 46.51 -8.18
C THR A 618 19.86 46.10 -9.65
N ASP A 619 19.60 47.06 -10.56
CA ASP A 619 19.38 46.78 -11.99
C ASP A 619 20.56 46.07 -12.68
N ASP A 620 21.75 46.08 -12.05
CA ASP A 620 22.94 45.38 -12.56
C ASP A 620 23.01 43.90 -12.19
N ASP A 621 22.15 43.39 -11.32
CA ASP A 621 22.03 41.96 -10.92
C ASP A 621 21.30 41.13 -12.00
N LYS A 622 21.52 41.41 -13.32
CA LYS A 622 20.97 40.55 -14.40
C LYS A 622 21.66 39.20 -14.36
N ALA A 623 20.83 38.14 -14.31
CA ALA A 623 21.26 36.76 -14.40
C ALA A 623 22.22 36.52 -15.58
N PRO A 624 23.28 35.70 -15.44
CA PRO A 624 24.18 35.38 -16.53
C PRO A 624 23.40 34.73 -17.70
N VAL A 625 23.65 35.22 -18.89
CA VAL A 625 23.07 34.72 -20.14
C VAL A 625 23.47 33.24 -20.29
N PRO A 626 22.56 32.32 -20.59
CA PRO A 626 22.89 30.91 -20.77
C PRO A 626 23.88 30.75 -21.93
N VAL A 627 25.02 30.12 -21.67
CA VAL A 627 25.93 29.67 -22.74
C VAL A 627 25.24 28.53 -23.48
N MET A 628 24.92 28.73 -24.76
CA MET A 628 24.40 27.68 -25.64
C MET A 628 25.45 26.56 -25.73
N MET A 629 25.14 25.41 -25.13
CA MET A 629 25.84 24.17 -25.42
C MET A 629 25.31 23.61 -26.76
N THR A 630 26.19 23.22 -27.65
CA THR A 630 25.85 22.56 -28.92
C THR A 630 25.09 21.26 -28.62
N PRO A 631 23.94 21.00 -29.27
CA PRO A 631 23.21 19.76 -29.09
C PRO A 631 24.08 18.57 -29.54
N VAL A 632 24.19 17.55 -28.70
CA VAL A 632 24.66 16.23 -29.11
C VAL A 632 23.54 15.58 -29.91
N GLN A 633 23.82 15.18 -31.16
CA GLN A 633 22.82 14.50 -32.00
C GLN A 633 22.41 13.18 -31.35
N ASP A 634 21.10 12.90 -31.39
CA ASP A 634 20.45 11.73 -30.78
C ASP A 634 20.87 10.38 -31.42
N ASP A 635 21.60 10.44 -32.57
CA ASP A 635 21.96 9.27 -33.39
C ASP A 635 23.01 8.33 -32.75
N ASP A 636 23.67 8.74 -31.65
CA ASP A 636 24.68 7.93 -30.95
C ASP A 636 24.13 7.18 -29.72
N MET A 637 22.81 7.09 -29.56
CA MET A 637 22.22 6.33 -28.48
C MET A 637 22.16 4.83 -28.79
N PRO A 638 22.41 3.92 -27.83
CA PRO A 638 22.58 2.48 -28.08
C PRO A 638 21.28 1.72 -28.45
N PHE A 639 20.11 2.38 -28.51
CA PHE A 639 18.85 1.86 -29.07
C PHE A 639 17.89 2.97 -29.50
#